data_382e7ab69c9e489cf2840dcba082d1d9
#
_entry.id   382e7ab69c9e489cf2840dcba082d1d9
#
_cell.length_a   1.000
_cell.length_b   1.000
_cell.length_c   1.000
_cell.angle_alpha   90.00
_cell.angle_beta   90.00
_cell.angle_gamma   90.00
#
_symmetry.space_group_name_H-M   'P 1'
#
loop_
_entity.id
_entity.type
_entity.pdbx_description
1 polymer ?
#
loop_
_entity_poly.entity_id
_entity_poly.type
_entity_poly.pdbx_seq_one_letter_code
_entity_poly.pdbx_strand_id
1 'polypeptide(L)'
;MDARLNPEAPASPEHVDILRKDYQPPDYWVREVALDVALDPAATRVRAVLSVERNGTHDRPLRLAGDGLEPVAVRVDGGAADWSIDGDMLLIAIAGASATIETEVVIDPAGNSKLMGLYSSGGILCTQCESEGFRRITYHPDRPDILSTYRVRMSADKPRFPVLLANGNLVASGDGEDGSHWAEWEDPFPKPSYLFAMVAGDLAANRDTFTTMSGRTVDLGIWVREADLPKTSHAMTSLKQAMAWDEATYGREYDLDLFNIVAVDDFNFGAMENKGLNIFNSRYVLADQDTATDADFDAIAGVVAHEYFHNWSGNRVTCRDWFQLSLKEGFTVFRDQSFSADIGSAAVKRIDDVRLLRAVQFPEDSGPLAHPVRPDSYLEIANFYTATIYNKGAEVIRMMRTILGAEAFRAGSDLYFARHDGEAATCDDFVAAMEDASGVDLTRFKIWYEQAGTPKVEAKLVHDAAARTATLHLAQHVAPTPGQPDKHAMPIPLRTALIGADSGAEIGAERVIMFEDTTQSVVFEGVDEVPLLSINRGFSAPVNVVVERQPGELAKLAASDGDPFARYEALQEMMYTVLIAGAGGGTVDAHSSEEFGPVIAAMRGTLVSGALDPAFKGEALVLPSEALIGDRMDAVDPDAIHASREALRSAVGAALAEELGVVQAAAAAGSDLSSAAKGVRRLKGVALALIAAGDRTRGAALAKAQYDAADNMTDRQGALAVLTMLDGPERTAALGDFYDRYRGDGLVIDKWFALQAGAPRRDTIDRVEALLGHGDFTMKNPNRLRALAGSFAGNQWVFHEASGRGYRLLGELIVKADAINPQVAARLVPPLGRWRRFEPGRARLMRAELERIVATPGLSKDVFEQASKSLV
;
A
#
# COMPACT_ATOMS: atom_id res chain seq x y z
N MET A 1 -17.13 54.37 -23.82
CA MET A 1 -18.55 53.95 -23.78
C MET A 1 -18.60 52.47 -24.11
N ASP A 2 -19.27 51.75 -23.27
CA ASP A 2 -19.57 50.31 -23.25
C ASP A 2 -18.43 49.34 -22.88
N ALA A 3 -18.24 49.29 -21.55
CA ALA A 3 -17.73 48.10 -20.88
C ALA A 3 -18.86 47.05 -20.88
N ARG A 4 -18.74 45.99 -21.68
CA ARG A 4 -19.56 44.79 -21.55
C ARG A 4 -18.98 43.94 -20.43
N LEU A 5 -19.74 43.81 -19.34
CA LEU A 5 -19.53 42.88 -18.23
C LEU A 5 -19.44 41.45 -18.79
N ASN A 6 -18.32 40.81 -18.54
CA ASN A 6 -18.22 39.36 -18.67
C ASN A 6 -19.18 38.72 -17.64
N PRO A 7 -19.97 37.71 -18.01
CA PRO A 7 -20.70 36.94 -17.01
C PRO A 7 -19.69 36.23 -16.09
N GLU A 8 -19.86 36.44 -14.80
CA GLU A 8 -19.11 35.74 -13.75
C GLU A 8 -19.13 34.21 -14.05
N ALA A 9 -17.96 33.62 -14.11
CA ALA A 9 -17.84 32.18 -14.08
C ALA A 9 -18.57 31.70 -12.81
N PRO A 10 -19.30 30.57 -12.85
CA PRO A 10 -19.91 30.04 -11.63
C PRO A 10 -18.82 29.84 -10.58
N ALA A 11 -19.07 30.41 -9.39
CA ALA A 11 -18.16 30.23 -8.26
C ALA A 11 -17.92 28.71 -8.07
N SER A 12 -16.65 28.31 -8.04
CA SER A 12 -16.29 26.94 -7.66
C SER A 12 -16.94 26.64 -6.30
N PRO A 13 -17.51 25.44 -6.05
CA PRO A 13 -18.07 25.12 -4.75
C PRO A 13 -16.98 25.36 -3.70
N GLU A 14 -17.32 26.08 -2.63
CA GLU A 14 -16.39 26.28 -1.50
C GLU A 14 -15.96 24.91 -1.00
N HIS A 15 -14.68 24.59 -1.13
CA HIS A 15 -14.08 23.37 -0.57
C HIS A 15 -13.94 23.58 0.93
N VAL A 16 -14.71 22.83 1.73
CA VAL A 16 -14.71 22.93 3.19
C VAL A 16 -13.99 21.71 3.77
N ASP A 17 -12.93 21.97 4.54
CA ASP A 17 -12.22 20.92 5.26
C ASP A 17 -13.12 20.30 6.36
N ILE A 18 -13.12 18.98 6.44
CA ILE A 18 -13.68 18.23 7.56
C ILE A 18 -12.61 18.13 8.64
N LEU A 19 -12.96 18.51 9.89
CA LEU A 19 -12.00 18.62 10.99
C LEU A 19 -12.28 17.56 12.07
N ARG A 20 -11.23 16.88 12.54
CA ARG A 20 -11.31 15.86 13.62
C ARG A 20 -11.94 16.40 14.90
N LYS A 21 -11.62 17.66 15.27
CA LYS A 21 -12.17 18.31 16.48
C LYS A 21 -13.69 18.55 16.43
N ASP A 22 -14.28 18.52 15.22
CA ASP A 22 -15.70 18.78 15.02
C ASP A 22 -16.56 17.50 15.04
N TYR A 23 -15.93 16.34 15.34
CA TYR A 23 -16.66 15.09 15.50
C TYR A 23 -17.79 15.25 16.53
N GLN A 24 -18.98 14.80 16.14
CA GLN A 24 -20.15 14.69 17.01
C GLN A 24 -20.74 13.28 16.85
N PRO A 25 -21.21 12.65 17.93
CA PRO A 25 -22.01 11.42 17.82
C PRO A 25 -23.20 11.63 16.87
N PRO A 26 -23.65 10.58 16.18
CA PRO A 26 -24.77 10.69 15.25
C PRO A 26 -26.06 11.12 15.97
N ASP A 27 -26.87 11.93 15.30
CA ASP A 27 -28.19 12.35 15.83
C ASP A 27 -29.18 11.18 15.92
N TYR A 28 -29.00 10.16 15.05
CA TYR A 28 -29.81 8.95 15.01
C TYR A 28 -28.91 7.74 14.78
N TRP A 29 -29.22 6.67 15.48
CA TRP A 29 -28.67 5.35 15.23
C TRP A 29 -29.54 4.65 14.17
N VAL A 30 -28.88 3.87 13.28
CA VAL A 30 -29.56 2.89 12.43
C VAL A 30 -29.22 1.51 13.01
N ARG A 31 -30.23 0.77 13.49
CA ARG A 31 -30.02 -0.51 14.14
C ARG A 31 -30.09 -1.68 13.16
N GLU A 32 -30.98 -1.57 12.18
CA GLU A 32 -31.19 -2.60 11.17
C GLU A 32 -31.32 -1.96 9.80
N VAL A 33 -30.74 -2.63 8.80
CA VAL A 33 -30.83 -2.28 7.37
C VAL A 33 -31.35 -3.50 6.62
N ALA A 34 -32.54 -3.40 6.03
CA ALA A 34 -33.06 -4.39 5.12
C ALA A 34 -33.10 -3.83 3.70
N LEU A 35 -32.45 -4.54 2.76
CA LEU A 35 -32.39 -4.17 1.36
C LEU A 35 -33.13 -5.20 0.50
N ASP A 36 -33.95 -4.72 -0.44
CA ASP A 36 -34.50 -5.50 -1.55
C ASP A 36 -33.96 -4.91 -2.85
N VAL A 37 -33.11 -5.67 -3.56
CA VAL A 37 -32.35 -5.22 -4.71
C VAL A 37 -32.73 -6.04 -5.93
N ALA A 38 -33.45 -5.40 -6.86
CA ALA A 38 -33.72 -5.97 -8.17
C ALA A 38 -32.61 -5.54 -9.14
N LEU A 39 -31.69 -6.46 -9.42
CA LEU A 39 -30.48 -6.20 -10.16
C LEU A 39 -30.74 -6.13 -11.66
N ASP A 40 -30.40 -4.99 -12.26
CA ASP A 40 -30.27 -4.77 -13.69
C ASP A 40 -29.06 -3.85 -13.92
N PRO A 41 -28.16 -4.15 -14.86
CA PRO A 41 -26.96 -3.34 -15.07
C PRO A 41 -27.19 -1.87 -15.39
N ALA A 42 -28.31 -1.54 -16.02
CA ALA A 42 -28.64 -0.15 -16.41
C ALA A 42 -29.65 0.52 -15.48
N ALA A 43 -30.42 -0.27 -14.70
CA ALA A 43 -31.54 0.26 -13.91
C ALA A 43 -31.82 -0.60 -12.67
N THR A 44 -30.78 -0.83 -11.84
CA THR A 44 -30.94 -1.53 -10.58
C THR A 44 -31.85 -0.75 -9.63
N ARG A 45 -32.95 -1.40 -9.20
CA ARG A 45 -33.88 -0.83 -8.20
C ARG A 45 -33.47 -1.28 -6.80
N VAL A 46 -33.31 -0.31 -5.91
CA VAL A 46 -32.96 -0.57 -4.49
C VAL A 46 -34.05 0.00 -3.60
N ARG A 47 -34.71 -0.86 -2.84
CA ARG A 47 -35.59 -0.49 -1.74
C ARG A 47 -34.88 -0.77 -0.43
N ALA A 48 -34.72 0.24 0.41
CA ALA A 48 -34.11 0.16 1.72
C ALA A 48 -35.15 0.43 2.81
N VAL A 49 -35.11 -0.36 3.88
CA VAL A 49 -35.88 -0.18 5.12
C VAL A 49 -34.89 -0.06 6.27
N LEU A 50 -34.87 1.11 6.92
CA LEU A 50 -33.98 1.42 8.03
C LEU A 50 -34.77 1.51 9.34
N SER A 51 -34.35 0.76 10.36
CA SER A 51 -34.84 0.94 11.74
C SER A 51 -33.98 2.00 12.42
N VAL A 52 -34.53 3.21 12.64
CA VAL A 52 -33.83 4.35 13.21
C VAL A 52 -34.24 4.65 14.64
N GLU A 53 -33.27 5.08 15.46
CA GLU A 53 -33.48 5.45 16.86
C GLU A 53 -32.79 6.81 17.12
N ARG A 54 -33.53 7.76 17.71
CA ARG A 54 -33.01 9.09 18.05
C ARG A 54 -31.96 9.00 19.16
N ASN A 55 -30.79 9.59 18.95
CA ASN A 55 -29.74 9.63 19.93
C ASN A 55 -29.92 10.87 20.85
N GLY A 56 -30.48 10.67 22.02
CA GLY A 56 -30.76 11.73 22.98
C GLY A 56 -32.06 12.51 22.70
N THR A 57 -32.14 13.75 23.19
CA THR A 57 -33.35 14.58 23.08
C THR A 57 -33.08 15.80 22.20
N HIS A 58 -33.63 15.80 21.00
CA HIS A 58 -33.54 16.90 20.02
C HIS A 58 -34.67 16.79 19.00
N ASP A 59 -34.84 17.84 18.19
CA ASP A 59 -35.82 17.92 17.09
C ASP A 59 -35.19 18.03 15.71
N ARG A 60 -33.86 17.80 15.60
CA ARG A 60 -33.15 17.81 14.32
C ARG A 60 -33.71 16.72 13.41
N PRO A 61 -33.82 16.97 12.09
CA PRO A 61 -34.24 15.95 11.12
C PRO A 61 -33.19 14.82 11.03
N LEU A 62 -33.65 13.64 10.65
CA LEU A 62 -32.76 12.58 10.19
C LEU A 62 -32.10 13.03 8.88
N ARG A 63 -30.77 12.88 8.79
CA ARG A 63 -29.95 13.24 7.64
C ARG A 63 -29.38 11.96 7.03
N LEU A 64 -29.72 11.70 5.76
CA LEU A 64 -29.23 10.54 5.01
C LEU A 64 -28.46 11.04 3.79
N ALA A 65 -27.22 10.61 3.62
CA ALA A 65 -26.41 10.93 2.45
C ALA A 65 -26.84 10.09 1.24
N GLY A 66 -26.79 10.69 0.03
CA GLY A 66 -27.16 10.02 -1.21
C GLY A 66 -26.46 10.66 -2.41
N ASP A 67 -25.23 10.22 -2.74
CA ASP A 67 -24.44 10.74 -3.86
C ASP A 67 -25.02 10.31 -5.21
N GLY A 68 -25.56 11.27 -5.96
CA GLY A 68 -26.14 11.06 -7.28
C GLY A 68 -27.47 10.29 -7.27
N LEU A 69 -28.17 10.23 -6.13
CA LEU A 69 -29.43 9.55 -5.98
C LEU A 69 -30.63 10.51 -6.09
N GLU A 70 -31.69 10.00 -6.73
CA GLU A 70 -33.00 10.64 -6.72
C GLU A 70 -34.00 9.67 -6.05
N PRO A 71 -34.76 10.11 -5.01
CA PRO A 71 -35.71 9.23 -4.34
C PRO A 71 -36.96 9.02 -5.21
N VAL A 72 -37.27 7.74 -5.51
CA VAL A 72 -38.53 7.34 -6.15
C VAL A 72 -39.67 7.35 -5.12
N ALA A 73 -39.35 6.93 -3.89
CA ALA A 73 -40.32 6.95 -2.77
C ALA A 73 -39.58 7.17 -1.45
N VAL A 74 -40.22 7.90 -0.52
CA VAL A 74 -39.78 8.08 0.87
C VAL A 74 -41.00 7.92 1.77
N ARG A 75 -40.94 7.01 2.76
CA ARG A 75 -42.00 6.77 3.73
C ARG A 75 -41.44 6.72 5.15
N VAL A 76 -42.24 7.12 6.12
CA VAL A 76 -41.99 6.98 7.57
C VAL A 76 -43.12 6.18 8.17
N ASP A 77 -42.81 5.05 8.85
CA ASP A 77 -43.76 4.13 9.46
C ASP A 77 -44.87 3.69 8.50
N GLY A 78 -44.50 3.46 7.23
CA GLY A 78 -45.41 3.06 6.15
C GLY A 78 -46.30 4.18 5.59
N GLY A 79 -46.27 5.38 6.19
CA GLY A 79 -47.01 6.57 5.75
C GLY A 79 -46.18 7.53 4.88
N ALA A 80 -46.82 8.58 4.38
CA ALA A 80 -46.13 9.67 3.66
C ALA A 80 -45.19 10.39 4.61
N ALA A 81 -43.99 10.67 4.14
CA ALA A 81 -42.96 11.39 4.89
C ALA A 81 -42.97 12.90 4.60
N ASP A 82 -42.59 13.71 5.60
CA ASP A 82 -42.18 15.10 5.41
C ASP A 82 -40.68 15.13 5.21
N TRP A 83 -40.22 15.41 3.97
CA TRP A 83 -38.81 15.33 3.59
C TRP A 83 -38.42 16.41 2.57
N SER A 84 -37.13 16.71 2.52
CA SER A 84 -36.54 17.61 1.54
C SER A 84 -35.13 17.17 1.17
N ILE A 85 -34.61 17.68 0.03
CA ILE A 85 -33.22 17.48 -0.40
C ILE A 85 -32.44 18.77 -0.17
N ASP A 86 -31.26 18.67 0.43
CA ASP A 86 -30.27 19.74 0.62
C ASP A 86 -28.91 19.24 0.10
N GLY A 87 -28.54 19.62 -1.12
CA GLY A 87 -27.40 19.03 -1.83
C GLY A 87 -27.58 17.52 -2.03
N ASP A 88 -26.64 16.73 -1.51
CA ASP A 88 -26.68 15.26 -1.55
C ASP A 88 -27.37 14.65 -0.30
N MET A 89 -27.99 15.47 0.57
CA MET A 89 -28.60 15.03 1.81
C MET A 89 -30.11 14.97 1.69
N LEU A 90 -30.70 13.80 1.98
CA LEU A 90 -32.12 13.62 2.24
C LEU A 90 -32.40 13.94 3.72
N LEU A 91 -33.23 14.92 3.97
CA LEU A 91 -33.67 15.36 5.30
C LEU A 91 -35.09 14.85 5.56
N ILE A 92 -35.30 14.12 6.66
CA ILE A 92 -36.61 13.53 7.02
C ILE A 92 -36.99 13.99 8.44
N ALA A 93 -38.17 14.55 8.59
CA ALA A 93 -38.71 14.91 9.89
C ALA A 93 -39.19 13.63 10.64
N ILE A 94 -38.68 13.39 11.85
CA ILE A 94 -39.03 12.25 12.70
C ILE A 94 -39.74 12.77 13.96
N ALA A 95 -40.99 12.37 14.15
CA ALA A 95 -41.81 12.81 15.30
C ALA A 95 -41.49 12.03 16.59
N GLY A 96 -41.17 10.74 16.49
CA GLY A 96 -40.97 9.82 17.61
C GLY A 96 -39.48 9.69 18.05
N ALA A 97 -39.28 8.87 19.08
CA ALA A 97 -37.95 8.45 19.50
C ALA A 97 -37.32 7.41 18.53
N SER A 98 -38.16 6.68 17.81
CA SER A 98 -37.77 5.72 16.78
C SER A 98 -38.75 5.79 15.61
N ALA A 99 -38.30 5.34 14.44
CA ALA A 99 -39.12 5.23 13.23
C ALA A 99 -38.55 4.18 12.27
N THR A 100 -39.42 3.69 11.39
CA THR A 100 -39.03 2.89 10.23
C THR A 100 -38.99 3.79 8.99
N ILE A 101 -37.85 3.92 8.36
CA ILE A 101 -37.66 4.72 7.15
C ILE A 101 -37.57 3.80 5.94
N GLU A 102 -38.42 4.04 4.95
CA GLU A 102 -38.38 3.33 3.68
C GLU A 102 -37.98 4.32 2.58
N THR A 103 -36.94 3.97 1.81
CA THR A 103 -36.53 4.71 0.60
C THR A 103 -36.46 3.76 -0.58
N GLU A 104 -36.72 4.29 -1.77
CA GLU A 104 -36.57 3.57 -3.04
C GLU A 104 -35.83 4.45 -4.04
N VAL A 105 -34.81 3.87 -4.69
CA VAL A 105 -34.00 4.55 -5.71
C VAL A 105 -33.76 3.62 -6.91
N VAL A 106 -33.37 4.21 -8.06
CA VAL A 106 -32.89 3.48 -9.23
C VAL A 106 -31.50 3.98 -9.57
N ILE A 107 -30.56 3.06 -9.75
CA ILE A 107 -29.15 3.35 -10.03
C ILE A 107 -28.70 2.65 -11.31
N ASP A 108 -27.63 3.17 -11.96
CA ASP A 108 -27.03 2.66 -13.19
C ASP A 108 -25.62 2.09 -12.92
N PRO A 109 -25.48 0.81 -12.56
CA PRO A 109 -24.18 0.19 -12.32
C PRO A 109 -23.26 0.15 -13.55
N ALA A 110 -23.81 -0.02 -14.74
CA ALA A 110 -23.03 -0.07 -15.98
C ALA A 110 -22.43 1.28 -16.37
N GLY A 111 -23.10 2.37 -16.03
CA GLY A 111 -22.64 3.74 -16.23
C GLY A 111 -21.66 4.22 -15.14
N ASN A 112 -21.49 3.48 -14.07
CA ASN A 112 -20.66 3.86 -12.91
C ASN A 112 -19.16 3.66 -13.17
N SER A 113 -18.48 4.66 -13.72
CA SER A 113 -17.04 4.63 -13.98
C SER A 113 -16.17 4.96 -12.76
N LYS A 114 -16.75 5.49 -11.67
CA LYS A 114 -16.03 5.80 -10.43
C LYS A 114 -15.62 4.56 -9.66
N LEU A 115 -16.26 3.40 -9.94
CA LEU A 115 -16.04 2.11 -9.26
C LEU A 115 -16.26 2.21 -7.73
N MET A 116 -17.26 3.00 -7.32
CA MET A 116 -17.70 3.20 -5.93
C MET A 116 -19.22 2.99 -5.84
N GLY A 117 -19.72 2.37 -4.78
CA GLY A 117 -21.08 1.87 -4.71
C GLY A 117 -21.21 0.59 -5.54
N LEU A 118 -22.37 0.36 -6.17
CA LEU A 118 -22.60 -0.77 -7.08
C LEU A 118 -22.15 -0.39 -8.51
N TYR A 119 -21.33 -1.24 -9.14
CA TYR A 119 -20.84 -1.05 -10.50
C TYR A 119 -20.66 -2.37 -11.26
N SER A 120 -20.33 -2.29 -12.55
CA SER A 120 -20.08 -3.46 -13.39
C SER A 120 -18.59 -3.57 -13.73
N SER A 121 -18.00 -4.76 -13.51
CA SER A 121 -16.66 -5.14 -13.92
C SER A 121 -16.69 -6.43 -14.73
N GLY A 122 -16.38 -6.34 -16.01
CA GLY A 122 -16.34 -7.53 -16.90
C GLY A 122 -17.64 -8.34 -16.96
N GLY A 123 -18.80 -7.71 -16.75
CA GLY A 123 -20.12 -8.36 -16.71
C GLY A 123 -20.56 -8.83 -15.31
N ILE A 124 -19.71 -8.75 -14.32
CA ILE A 124 -20.02 -8.97 -12.90
C ILE A 124 -20.52 -7.65 -12.31
N LEU A 125 -21.61 -7.67 -11.55
CA LEU A 125 -22.03 -6.57 -10.68
C LEU A 125 -21.39 -6.76 -9.31
N CYS A 126 -20.70 -5.77 -8.82
CA CYS A 126 -20.00 -5.81 -7.54
C CYS A 126 -20.00 -4.43 -6.86
N THR A 127 -19.72 -4.41 -5.56
CA THR A 127 -19.72 -3.19 -4.76
C THR A 127 -18.32 -2.81 -4.27
N GLN A 128 -18.11 -1.48 -4.09
CA GLN A 128 -17.07 -0.90 -3.25
C GLN A 128 -17.70 0.19 -2.40
N CYS A 129 -17.73 0.01 -1.09
CA CYS A 129 -18.40 0.95 -0.17
C CYS A 129 -17.43 1.75 0.70
N GLU A 130 -16.21 1.30 0.94
CA GLU A 130 -15.22 2.07 1.68
C GLU A 130 -14.60 3.18 0.80
N SER A 131 -14.53 4.43 1.30
CA SER A 131 -14.98 4.91 2.62
C SER A 131 -16.45 5.31 2.66
N GLU A 132 -17.00 5.93 1.61
CA GLU A 132 -18.33 6.55 1.56
C GLU A 132 -19.13 6.15 0.30
N GLY A 133 -18.98 4.89 -0.15
CA GLY A 133 -19.62 4.38 -1.36
C GLY A 133 -21.04 3.84 -1.15
N PHE A 134 -21.45 3.51 0.08
CA PHE A 134 -22.78 2.98 0.34
C PHE A 134 -23.89 3.99 0.00
N ARG A 135 -23.64 5.29 0.22
CA ARG A 135 -24.50 6.41 -0.18
C ARG A 135 -24.78 6.52 -1.68
N ARG A 136 -24.06 5.77 -2.51
CA ARG A 136 -24.27 5.67 -3.97
C ARG A 136 -25.21 4.51 -4.34
N ILE A 137 -25.58 3.67 -3.36
CA ILE A 137 -26.48 2.52 -3.53
C ILE A 137 -27.87 2.87 -3.01
N THR A 138 -27.93 3.48 -1.82
CA THR A 138 -29.17 3.93 -1.18
C THR A 138 -28.87 5.05 -0.18
N TYR A 139 -29.91 5.78 0.24
CA TYR A 139 -29.82 6.81 1.27
C TYR A 139 -29.48 6.19 2.63
N HIS A 140 -28.40 6.65 3.26
CA HIS A 140 -27.90 6.17 4.56
C HIS A 140 -27.09 7.26 5.26
N PRO A 141 -26.97 7.30 6.59
CA PRO A 141 -26.04 8.22 7.25
C PRO A 141 -24.59 8.04 6.81
N ASP A 142 -24.20 6.82 6.41
CA ASP A 142 -22.94 6.43 5.79
C ASP A 142 -21.70 6.90 6.60
N ARG A 143 -21.70 6.53 7.88
CA ARG A 143 -20.67 6.83 8.87
C ARG A 143 -20.14 5.53 9.47
N PRO A 144 -18.82 5.46 9.81
CA PRO A 144 -18.23 4.26 10.37
C PRO A 144 -18.65 3.96 11.82
N ASP A 145 -19.18 4.93 12.57
CA ASP A 145 -19.68 4.76 13.94
C ASP A 145 -21.15 4.31 14.02
N ILE A 146 -21.82 4.13 12.90
CA ILE A 146 -23.19 3.58 12.85
C ILE A 146 -23.12 2.11 12.46
N LEU A 147 -23.26 1.23 13.45
CA LEU A 147 -23.22 -0.21 13.28
C LEU A 147 -24.64 -0.77 13.25
N SER A 148 -24.96 -1.48 12.16
CA SER A 148 -26.28 -2.06 11.90
C SER A 148 -26.16 -3.55 11.57
N THR A 149 -27.19 -4.34 11.86
CA THR A 149 -27.37 -5.66 11.24
C THR A 149 -27.96 -5.50 9.85
N TYR A 150 -27.61 -6.42 8.94
CA TYR A 150 -28.00 -6.33 7.54
C TYR A 150 -28.77 -7.58 7.10
N ARG A 151 -29.88 -7.36 6.41
CA ARG A 151 -30.62 -8.38 5.66
C ARG A 151 -30.76 -7.92 4.22
N VAL A 152 -30.33 -8.75 3.28
CA VAL A 152 -30.27 -8.40 1.85
C VAL A 152 -30.96 -9.46 1.03
N ARG A 153 -32.01 -9.06 0.33
CA ARG A 153 -32.65 -9.87 -0.71
C ARG A 153 -32.23 -9.35 -2.07
N MET A 154 -31.61 -10.19 -2.87
CA MET A 154 -31.21 -9.90 -4.25
C MET A 154 -32.05 -10.69 -5.20
N SER A 155 -32.48 -10.11 -6.32
CA SER A 155 -33.12 -10.80 -7.43
C SER A 155 -32.49 -10.39 -8.76
N ALA A 156 -32.34 -11.33 -9.70
CA ALA A 156 -31.70 -11.09 -10.98
C ALA A 156 -32.19 -12.09 -12.04
N ASP A 157 -31.92 -11.79 -13.31
CA ASP A 157 -32.02 -12.74 -14.43
C ASP A 157 -31.02 -13.89 -14.23
N LYS A 158 -31.54 -15.11 -14.03
CA LYS A 158 -30.75 -16.28 -13.64
C LYS A 158 -29.72 -16.69 -14.69
N PRO A 159 -30.03 -16.72 -16.01
CA PRO A 159 -29.03 -16.99 -17.03
C PRO A 159 -27.84 -16.03 -17.06
N ARG A 160 -28.09 -14.76 -16.76
CA ARG A 160 -27.05 -13.72 -16.77
C ARG A 160 -26.26 -13.64 -15.47
N PHE A 161 -26.90 -13.85 -14.33
CA PHE A 161 -26.33 -13.74 -13.00
C PHE A 161 -26.67 -15.00 -12.17
N PRO A 162 -26.11 -16.19 -12.51
CA PRO A 162 -26.43 -17.43 -11.81
C PRO A 162 -25.99 -17.47 -10.33
N VAL A 163 -25.04 -16.58 -9.96
CA VAL A 163 -24.51 -16.47 -8.59
C VAL A 163 -24.89 -15.12 -7.99
N LEU A 164 -25.47 -15.15 -6.78
CA LEU A 164 -25.87 -13.98 -5.98
C LEU A 164 -25.25 -14.10 -4.59
N LEU A 165 -24.30 -13.23 -4.24
CA LEU A 165 -23.57 -13.24 -2.96
C LEU A 165 -23.76 -11.90 -2.24
N ALA A 166 -23.91 -11.95 -0.91
CA ALA A 166 -23.87 -10.77 -0.04
C ALA A 166 -23.19 -11.12 1.29
N ASN A 167 -23.07 -10.14 2.19
CA ASN A 167 -22.50 -10.35 3.52
C ASN A 167 -23.34 -11.36 4.34
N GLY A 168 -22.67 -12.08 5.24
CA GLY A 168 -23.31 -12.97 6.21
C GLY A 168 -23.59 -14.35 5.67
N ASN A 169 -24.63 -14.99 6.18
CA ASN A 169 -25.04 -16.35 5.82
C ASN A 169 -26.21 -16.34 4.84
N LEU A 170 -26.23 -17.28 3.89
CA LEU A 170 -27.36 -17.50 3.00
C LEU A 170 -28.52 -18.12 3.80
N VAL A 171 -29.64 -17.42 3.92
CA VAL A 171 -30.80 -17.89 4.68
C VAL A 171 -31.89 -18.47 3.81
N ALA A 172 -32.06 -17.99 2.58
CA ALA A 172 -33.03 -18.52 1.64
C ALA A 172 -32.66 -18.21 0.19
N SER A 173 -33.11 -19.03 -0.75
CA SER A 173 -32.99 -18.78 -2.19
C SER A 173 -34.09 -19.49 -2.96
N GLY A 174 -34.38 -19.03 -4.18
CA GLY A 174 -35.42 -19.67 -5.01
C GLY A 174 -35.46 -19.10 -6.43
N ASP A 175 -36.22 -19.77 -7.29
CA ASP A 175 -36.51 -19.33 -8.64
C ASP A 175 -37.77 -18.45 -8.68
N GLY A 176 -37.77 -17.44 -9.57
CA GLY A 176 -38.92 -16.63 -9.92
C GLY A 176 -39.71 -17.23 -11.09
N GLU A 177 -40.94 -16.73 -11.33
CA GLU A 177 -41.82 -17.26 -12.41
C GLU A 177 -41.39 -16.82 -13.81
N ASP A 178 -40.59 -15.75 -13.93
CA ASP A 178 -40.16 -15.08 -15.18
C ASP A 178 -38.75 -15.45 -15.65
N GLY A 179 -38.16 -16.49 -15.07
CA GLY A 179 -36.75 -16.85 -15.34
C GLY A 179 -35.73 -16.11 -14.47
N SER A 180 -36.22 -15.25 -13.58
CA SER A 180 -35.39 -14.66 -12.49
C SER A 180 -35.16 -15.70 -11.38
N HIS A 181 -34.24 -15.38 -10.51
CA HIS A 181 -34.04 -16.06 -9.25
C HIS A 181 -33.66 -15.04 -8.16
N TRP A 182 -33.64 -15.50 -6.91
CA TRP A 182 -33.34 -14.64 -5.79
C TRP A 182 -32.56 -15.38 -4.71
N ALA A 183 -31.79 -14.62 -3.93
CA ALA A 183 -31.11 -15.07 -2.72
C ALA A 183 -31.29 -14.04 -1.61
N GLU A 184 -31.41 -14.52 -0.38
CA GLU A 184 -31.57 -13.74 0.83
C GLU A 184 -30.45 -14.08 1.80
N TRP A 185 -29.75 -13.05 2.24
CA TRP A 185 -28.57 -13.12 3.09
C TRP A 185 -28.82 -12.35 4.38
N GLU A 186 -28.27 -12.83 5.49
CA GLU A 186 -28.36 -12.18 6.79
C GLU A 186 -26.99 -12.16 7.44
N ASP A 187 -26.51 -10.94 7.79
CA ASP A 187 -25.32 -10.76 8.62
C ASP A 187 -25.76 -10.38 10.03
N PRO A 188 -25.59 -11.29 11.01
CA PRO A 188 -26.03 -11.07 12.37
C PRO A 188 -25.12 -10.14 13.16
N PHE A 189 -23.91 -9.87 12.65
CA PHE A 189 -22.96 -8.99 13.33
C PHE A 189 -23.18 -7.53 12.92
N PRO A 190 -23.42 -6.63 13.89
CA PRO A 190 -23.50 -5.20 13.58
C PRO A 190 -22.22 -4.70 12.94
N LYS A 191 -22.34 -4.05 11.78
CA LYS A 191 -21.23 -3.47 11.04
C LYS A 191 -21.59 -2.10 10.45
N PRO A 192 -20.59 -1.23 10.19
CA PRO A 192 -20.82 0.01 9.45
C PRO A 192 -21.10 -0.27 7.96
N SER A 193 -21.69 0.72 7.29
CA SER A 193 -22.07 0.65 5.89
C SER A 193 -20.91 0.43 4.92
N TYR A 194 -19.69 0.86 5.27
CA TYR A 194 -18.52 0.69 4.42
C TYR A 194 -18.10 -0.78 4.22
N LEU A 195 -18.52 -1.67 5.13
CA LEU A 195 -18.29 -3.13 5.05
C LEU A 195 -19.37 -3.89 4.27
N PHE A 196 -20.37 -3.17 3.77
CA PHE A 196 -21.43 -3.77 2.96
C PHE A 196 -20.89 -4.24 1.61
N ALA A 197 -21.26 -5.45 1.20
CA ALA A 197 -20.96 -5.98 -0.11
C ALA A 197 -22.09 -6.83 -0.68
N MET A 198 -22.23 -6.77 -2.01
CA MET A 198 -23.00 -7.72 -2.81
C MET A 198 -22.31 -7.94 -4.17
N VAL A 199 -22.46 -9.15 -4.70
CA VAL A 199 -21.93 -9.56 -6.00
C VAL A 199 -22.96 -10.39 -6.73
N ALA A 200 -23.13 -10.13 -8.03
CA ALA A 200 -23.91 -10.95 -8.94
C ALA A 200 -23.13 -11.19 -10.25
N GLY A 201 -23.04 -12.45 -10.68
CA GLY A 201 -22.27 -12.77 -11.88
C GLY A 201 -22.37 -14.23 -12.30
N ASP A 202 -21.82 -14.49 -13.49
CA ASP A 202 -21.54 -15.86 -13.95
C ASP A 202 -20.13 -16.23 -13.43
N LEU A 203 -20.13 -16.88 -12.26
CA LEU A 203 -18.93 -17.18 -11.49
C LEU A 203 -18.84 -18.68 -11.17
N ALA A 204 -17.61 -19.18 -11.17
CA ALA A 204 -17.24 -20.51 -10.67
C ALA A 204 -16.48 -20.36 -9.34
N ALA A 205 -16.55 -21.37 -8.47
CA ALA A 205 -15.91 -21.32 -7.16
C ALA A 205 -14.92 -22.45 -6.94
N ASN A 206 -13.71 -22.11 -6.50
CA ASN A 206 -12.85 -23.03 -5.78
C ASN A 206 -13.36 -23.09 -4.33
N ARG A 207 -13.78 -24.29 -3.89
CA ARG A 207 -14.39 -24.51 -2.56
C ARG A 207 -13.50 -25.39 -1.71
N ASP A 208 -13.38 -25.04 -0.45
CA ASP A 208 -12.68 -25.82 0.58
C ASP A 208 -13.32 -25.55 1.95
N THR A 209 -12.76 -26.10 3.01
CA THR A 209 -13.19 -25.85 4.38
C THR A 209 -12.01 -25.59 5.29
N PHE A 210 -12.27 -24.88 6.39
CA PHE A 210 -11.32 -24.71 7.48
C PHE A 210 -11.97 -25.12 8.79
N THR A 211 -11.26 -25.88 9.61
CA THR A 211 -11.72 -26.24 10.97
C THR A 211 -11.02 -25.34 11.96
N THR A 212 -11.80 -24.52 12.66
CA THR A 212 -11.29 -23.57 13.66
C THR A 212 -10.76 -24.28 14.90
N MET A 213 -10.01 -23.58 15.75
CA MET A 213 -9.45 -24.13 16.98
C MET A 213 -10.53 -24.63 17.96
N SER A 214 -11.76 -24.10 17.93
CA SER A 214 -12.91 -24.62 18.70
C SER A 214 -13.58 -25.83 18.06
N GLY A 215 -13.14 -26.24 16.87
CA GLY A 215 -13.69 -27.39 16.13
C GLY A 215 -14.88 -27.05 15.21
N ARG A 216 -15.23 -25.77 15.03
CA ARG A 216 -16.24 -25.34 14.07
C ARG A 216 -15.70 -25.39 12.64
N THR A 217 -16.53 -25.85 11.69
CA THR A 217 -16.19 -25.84 10.27
C THR A 217 -16.67 -24.55 9.62
N VAL A 218 -15.80 -23.92 8.83
CA VAL A 218 -16.07 -22.75 8.02
C VAL A 218 -15.94 -23.13 6.55
N ASP A 219 -16.97 -22.87 5.76
CA ASP A 219 -16.96 -23.06 4.31
C ASP A 219 -16.19 -21.93 3.64
N LEU A 220 -15.25 -22.27 2.76
CA LEU A 220 -14.40 -21.31 2.04
C LEU A 220 -14.75 -21.32 0.56
N GLY A 221 -14.90 -20.14 -0.04
CA GLY A 221 -15.16 -19.97 -1.47
C GLY A 221 -14.32 -18.88 -2.12
N ILE A 222 -13.58 -19.22 -3.19
CA ILE A 222 -12.92 -18.23 -4.05
C ILE A 222 -13.66 -18.23 -5.40
N TRP A 223 -14.35 -17.13 -5.68
CA TRP A 223 -15.23 -16.97 -6.81
C TRP A 223 -14.56 -16.15 -7.91
N VAL A 224 -14.49 -16.72 -9.09
CA VAL A 224 -13.81 -16.15 -10.27
C VAL A 224 -14.61 -16.51 -11.52
N ARG A 225 -14.25 -15.96 -12.67
CA ARG A 225 -14.72 -16.49 -13.96
C ARG A 225 -14.24 -17.93 -14.13
N GLU A 226 -15.01 -18.77 -14.82
CA GLU A 226 -14.68 -20.19 -15.03
C GLU A 226 -13.25 -20.41 -15.58
N ALA A 227 -12.84 -19.57 -16.53
CA ALA A 227 -11.51 -19.64 -17.14
C ALA A 227 -10.35 -19.38 -16.13
N ASP A 228 -10.61 -18.66 -15.06
CA ASP A 228 -9.63 -18.28 -14.04
C ASP A 228 -9.57 -19.26 -12.85
N LEU A 229 -10.51 -20.21 -12.79
CA LEU A 229 -10.61 -21.17 -11.68
C LEU A 229 -9.30 -21.94 -11.40
N PRO A 230 -8.51 -22.38 -12.38
CA PRO A 230 -7.23 -23.06 -12.14
C PRO A 230 -6.18 -22.18 -11.43
N LYS A 231 -6.31 -20.85 -11.47
CA LYS A 231 -5.34 -19.88 -10.90
C LYS A 231 -5.63 -19.50 -9.43
N THR A 232 -6.58 -20.16 -8.77
CA THR A 232 -7.06 -19.78 -7.42
C THR A 232 -6.42 -20.59 -6.28
N SER A 233 -5.67 -21.65 -6.59
CA SER A 233 -5.15 -22.59 -5.58
C SER A 233 -4.22 -21.93 -4.56
N HIS A 234 -3.40 -20.97 -4.99
CA HIS A 234 -2.48 -20.26 -4.08
C HIS A 234 -3.24 -19.36 -3.11
N ALA A 235 -4.24 -18.63 -3.58
CA ALA A 235 -5.08 -17.79 -2.73
C ALA A 235 -5.84 -18.61 -1.68
N MET A 236 -6.37 -19.80 -2.03
CA MET A 236 -7.01 -20.70 -1.07
C MET A 236 -6.03 -21.22 -0.01
N THR A 237 -4.82 -21.61 -0.42
CA THR A 237 -3.76 -22.02 0.50
C THR A 237 -3.38 -20.89 1.46
N SER A 238 -3.24 -19.67 0.93
CA SER A 238 -2.89 -18.47 1.71
C SER A 238 -3.98 -18.12 2.72
N LEU A 239 -5.25 -18.23 2.34
CA LEU A 239 -6.37 -18.01 3.25
C LEU A 239 -6.34 -18.98 4.44
N LYS A 240 -6.18 -20.28 4.18
CA LYS A 240 -6.10 -21.29 5.24
C LYS A 240 -4.89 -21.10 6.15
N GLN A 241 -3.75 -20.66 5.58
CA GLN A 241 -2.57 -20.31 6.36
C GLN A 241 -2.79 -19.08 7.24
N ALA A 242 -3.45 -18.03 6.71
CA ALA A 242 -3.79 -16.83 7.47
C ALA A 242 -4.75 -17.13 8.63
N MET A 243 -5.78 -17.95 8.40
CA MET A 243 -6.71 -18.41 9.44
C MET A 243 -5.99 -19.15 10.56
N ALA A 244 -5.16 -20.12 10.22
CA ALA A 244 -4.38 -20.90 11.19
C ALA A 244 -3.37 -20.03 11.97
N TRP A 245 -2.73 -19.06 11.29
CA TRP A 245 -1.77 -18.15 11.90
C TRP A 245 -2.44 -17.21 12.90
N ASP A 246 -3.62 -16.67 12.57
CA ASP A 246 -4.35 -15.76 13.44
C ASP A 246 -4.83 -16.46 14.73
N GLU A 247 -5.33 -17.70 14.60
CA GLU A 247 -5.68 -18.52 15.76
C GLU A 247 -4.44 -18.81 16.64
N ALA A 248 -3.30 -19.17 16.05
CA ALA A 248 -2.09 -19.48 16.78
C ALA A 248 -1.45 -18.24 17.43
N THR A 249 -1.40 -17.10 16.70
CA THR A 249 -0.67 -15.90 17.09
C THR A 249 -1.50 -14.95 17.94
N TYR A 250 -2.77 -14.76 17.61
CA TYR A 250 -3.68 -13.83 18.30
C TYR A 250 -4.86 -14.53 19.00
N GLY A 251 -5.05 -15.83 18.85
CA GLY A 251 -6.18 -16.56 19.42
C GLY A 251 -7.52 -16.09 18.86
N ARG A 252 -7.57 -15.66 17.60
CA ARG A 252 -8.76 -15.08 16.96
C ARG A 252 -9.35 -16.05 15.96
N GLU A 253 -10.54 -16.57 16.27
CA GLU A 253 -11.32 -17.41 15.35
C GLU A 253 -12.15 -16.54 14.41
N TYR A 254 -12.39 -17.06 13.21
CA TYR A 254 -13.40 -16.52 12.31
C TYR A 254 -14.81 -16.77 12.87
N ASP A 255 -15.73 -15.84 12.68
CA ASP A 255 -17.01 -15.79 13.42
C ASP A 255 -18.26 -16.09 12.59
N LEU A 256 -18.18 -16.17 11.25
CA LEU A 256 -19.26 -16.63 10.37
C LEU A 256 -19.05 -18.10 9.96
N ASP A 257 -20.08 -18.72 9.35
CA ASP A 257 -20.03 -20.12 8.89
C ASP A 257 -19.41 -20.26 7.50
N LEU A 258 -19.20 -19.14 6.80
CA LEU A 258 -18.58 -19.10 5.48
C LEU A 258 -17.68 -17.88 5.32
N PHE A 259 -16.67 -18.01 4.43
CA PHE A 259 -15.79 -16.93 3.99
C PHE A 259 -15.64 -16.96 2.48
N ASN A 260 -16.06 -15.90 1.82
CA ASN A 260 -15.99 -15.76 0.37
C ASN A 260 -14.98 -14.68 -0.05
N ILE A 261 -14.22 -14.97 -1.09
CA ILE A 261 -13.41 -14.03 -1.86
C ILE A 261 -13.96 -13.99 -3.27
N VAL A 262 -14.14 -12.79 -3.82
CA VAL A 262 -14.52 -12.59 -5.23
C VAL A 262 -13.45 -11.76 -5.92
N ALA A 263 -12.93 -12.24 -7.06
CA ALA A 263 -11.96 -11.51 -7.88
C ALA A 263 -12.66 -10.71 -8.99
N VAL A 264 -12.31 -9.43 -9.09
CA VAL A 264 -12.79 -8.52 -10.15
C VAL A 264 -11.61 -7.81 -10.83
N ASP A 265 -11.77 -7.43 -12.10
CA ASP A 265 -10.68 -6.84 -12.89
C ASP A 265 -10.59 -5.32 -12.74
N ASP A 266 -11.72 -4.65 -12.53
CA ASP A 266 -11.80 -3.20 -12.37
C ASP A 266 -12.02 -2.88 -10.90
N PHE A 267 -10.96 -2.46 -10.21
CA PHE A 267 -10.98 -2.18 -8.78
C PHE A 267 -10.00 -1.05 -8.44
N ASN A 268 -10.46 -0.08 -7.63
CA ASN A 268 -9.65 1.09 -7.27
C ASN A 268 -8.48 0.74 -6.34
N PHE A 269 -8.63 -0.30 -5.54
CA PHE A 269 -7.71 -0.73 -4.48
C PHE A 269 -7.08 -2.10 -4.77
N GLY A 270 -6.38 -2.67 -3.80
CA GLY A 270 -5.88 -4.04 -3.84
C GLY A 270 -6.98 -5.05 -3.54
N ALA A 271 -7.64 -4.87 -2.41
CA ALA A 271 -8.78 -5.67 -1.97
C ALA A 271 -9.62 -4.88 -0.97
N MET A 272 -10.68 -5.51 -0.43
CA MET A 272 -11.58 -4.94 0.56
C MET A 272 -12.12 -6.03 1.48
N GLU A 273 -12.05 -5.77 2.77
CA GLU A 273 -12.39 -6.66 3.89
C GLU A 273 -13.88 -6.83 4.17
N ASN A 274 -14.77 -6.56 3.23
CA ASN A 274 -16.23 -6.67 3.46
C ASN A 274 -16.58 -7.96 4.20
N LYS A 275 -17.32 -7.85 5.30
CA LYS A 275 -17.61 -8.96 6.23
C LYS A 275 -18.15 -10.21 5.52
N GLY A 276 -17.39 -11.31 5.54
CA GLY A 276 -17.77 -12.60 4.94
C GLY A 276 -17.74 -12.65 3.41
N LEU A 277 -17.53 -11.53 2.73
CA LEU A 277 -17.50 -11.41 1.27
C LEU A 277 -16.43 -10.40 0.85
N ASN A 278 -15.19 -10.78 0.93
CA ASN A 278 -14.08 -9.93 0.49
C ASN A 278 -14.08 -9.78 -1.05
N ILE A 279 -13.84 -8.57 -1.53
CA ILE A 279 -13.73 -8.28 -2.97
C ILE A 279 -12.30 -7.88 -3.28
N PHE A 280 -11.68 -8.56 -4.24
CA PHE A 280 -10.28 -8.45 -4.58
C PHE A 280 -10.09 -8.00 -6.02
N ASN A 281 -9.12 -7.14 -6.25
CA ASN A 281 -8.53 -7.00 -7.56
C ASN A 281 -7.94 -8.37 -7.99
N SER A 282 -8.25 -8.84 -9.18
CA SER A 282 -7.86 -10.16 -9.68
C SER A 282 -6.35 -10.43 -9.60
N ARG A 283 -5.50 -9.39 -9.64
CA ARG A 283 -4.05 -9.52 -9.48
C ARG A 283 -3.62 -10.06 -8.12
N TYR A 284 -4.48 -9.99 -7.09
CA TYR A 284 -4.20 -10.49 -5.73
C TYR A 284 -4.93 -11.79 -5.40
N VAL A 285 -5.47 -12.47 -6.44
CA VAL A 285 -6.09 -13.79 -6.34
C VAL A 285 -5.50 -14.77 -7.35
N LEU A 286 -5.33 -14.31 -8.61
CA LEU A 286 -5.03 -15.18 -9.74
C LEU A 286 -3.53 -15.36 -9.90
N ALA A 287 -3.06 -16.60 -9.73
CA ALA A 287 -1.67 -16.97 -9.97
C ALA A 287 -1.49 -18.40 -10.45
N ASP A 288 -0.66 -18.55 -11.45
CA ASP A 288 0.01 -19.78 -11.85
C ASP A 288 1.47 -19.48 -12.25
N GLN A 289 2.28 -20.52 -12.42
CA GLN A 289 3.71 -20.37 -12.69
C GLN A 289 4.02 -19.67 -14.02
N ASP A 290 3.13 -19.77 -15.01
CA ASP A 290 3.33 -19.16 -16.32
C ASP A 290 2.94 -17.67 -16.36
N THR A 291 2.07 -17.22 -15.47
CA THR A 291 1.50 -15.86 -15.47
C THR A 291 1.90 -14.99 -14.27
N ALA A 292 2.29 -15.59 -13.16
CA ALA A 292 2.62 -14.89 -11.92
C ALA A 292 4.10 -15.04 -11.53
N THR A 293 4.71 -13.96 -11.10
CA THR A 293 6.07 -13.95 -10.54
C THR A 293 6.06 -14.38 -9.07
N ASP A 294 7.24 -14.71 -8.53
CA ASP A 294 7.39 -14.97 -7.09
C ASP A 294 6.87 -13.81 -6.24
N ALA A 295 7.10 -12.57 -6.67
CA ALA A 295 6.58 -11.38 -5.99
C ALA A 295 5.03 -11.29 -6.06
N ASP A 296 4.40 -11.74 -7.14
CA ASP A 296 2.94 -11.81 -7.22
C ASP A 296 2.39 -12.87 -6.25
N PHE A 297 3.04 -14.03 -6.14
CA PHE A 297 2.66 -15.06 -5.16
C PHE A 297 2.79 -14.55 -3.71
N ASP A 298 3.88 -13.87 -3.38
CA ASP A 298 4.07 -13.29 -2.04
C ASP A 298 3.06 -12.18 -1.75
N ALA A 299 2.76 -11.33 -2.74
CA ALA A 299 1.75 -10.28 -2.62
C ALA A 299 0.33 -10.85 -2.41
N ILE A 300 -0.04 -11.93 -3.12
CA ILE A 300 -1.32 -12.61 -2.91
C ILE A 300 -1.41 -13.13 -1.47
N ALA A 301 -0.38 -13.82 -0.98
CA ALA A 301 -0.39 -14.33 0.39
C ALA A 301 -0.54 -13.20 1.42
N GLY A 302 0.18 -12.09 1.23
CA GLY A 302 0.12 -10.92 2.11
C GLY A 302 -1.24 -10.22 2.10
N VAL A 303 -1.83 -9.98 0.92
CA VAL A 303 -3.13 -9.28 0.80
C VAL A 303 -4.28 -10.17 1.27
N VAL A 304 -4.28 -11.47 0.95
CA VAL A 304 -5.29 -12.41 1.48
C VAL A 304 -5.25 -12.45 3.01
N ALA A 305 -4.07 -12.44 3.62
CA ALA A 305 -3.92 -12.39 5.06
C ALA A 305 -4.40 -11.04 5.63
N HIS A 306 -4.04 -9.91 4.99
CA HIS A 306 -4.48 -8.56 5.38
C HIS A 306 -6.00 -8.47 5.48
N GLU A 307 -6.72 -8.85 4.42
CA GLU A 307 -8.19 -8.79 4.38
C GLU A 307 -8.83 -9.76 5.37
N TYR A 308 -8.24 -10.95 5.55
CA TYR A 308 -8.72 -11.87 6.57
C TYR A 308 -8.52 -11.32 8.00
N PHE A 309 -7.37 -10.72 8.29
CA PHE A 309 -7.09 -10.17 9.62
C PHE A 309 -7.98 -8.99 9.98
N HIS A 310 -8.48 -8.26 9.01
CA HIS A 310 -9.49 -7.23 9.23
C HIS A 310 -10.77 -7.75 9.88
N ASN A 311 -11.06 -9.07 9.82
CA ASN A 311 -12.25 -9.60 10.50
C ASN A 311 -12.33 -9.17 11.97
N TRP A 312 -11.17 -9.10 12.66
CA TRP A 312 -11.06 -8.61 14.03
C TRP A 312 -10.60 -7.15 14.09
N SER A 313 -9.51 -6.80 13.43
CA SER A 313 -8.97 -5.42 13.41
C SER A 313 -9.54 -4.60 12.26
N GLY A 314 -10.82 -4.22 12.36
CA GLY A 314 -11.58 -3.46 11.35
C GLY A 314 -13.06 -3.78 11.34
N ASN A 315 -13.44 -5.07 11.38
CA ASN A 315 -14.84 -5.49 11.28
C ASN A 315 -15.49 -5.68 12.65
N ARG A 316 -14.89 -6.50 13.53
CA ARG A 316 -15.38 -6.69 14.91
C ARG A 316 -15.15 -5.46 15.77
N VAL A 317 -13.98 -4.83 15.63
CA VAL A 317 -13.72 -3.51 16.19
C VAL A 317 -13.42 -2.57 15.02
N THR A 318 -14.27 -1.57 14.84
CA THR A 318 -14.18 -0.62 13.72
C THR A 318 -13.74 0.77 14.17
N CYS A 319 -13.61 1.73 13.22
CA CYS A 319 -13.22 3.10 13.49
C CYS A 319 -14.42 3.96 13.89
N ARG A 320 -14.27 4.82 14.91
CA ARG A 320 -15.29 5.81 15.31
C ARG A 320 -15.55 6.84 14.20
N ASP A 321 -14.47 7.28 13.56
CA ASP A 321 -14.50 8.25 12.46
C ASP A 321 -13.30 8.00 11.54
N TRP A 322 -13.30 8.59 10.34
CA TRP A 322 -12.25 8.34 9.35
C TRP A 322 -10.85 8.87 9.74
N PHE A 323 -10.75 9.76 10.75
CA PHE A 323 -9.46 10.17 11.29
C PHE A 323 -8.75 9.03 12.03
N GLN A 324 -9.50 8.02 12.47
CA GLN A 324 -8.98 6.82 13.16
C GLN A 324 -8.56 5.70 12.18
N LEU A 325 -8.52 5.96 10.88
CA LEU A 325 -8.30 4.94 9.85
C LEU A 325 -7.08 4.04 10.13
N SER A 326 -5.98 4.60 10.65
CA SER A 326 -4.78 3.82 11.03
C SER A 326 -5.01 2.84 12.17
N LEU A 327 -6.08 2.98 12.95
CA LEU A 327 -6.46 2.01 13.98
C LEU A 327 -6.69 0.62 13.37
N LYS A 328 -7.39 0.56 12.24
CA LYS A 328 -7.59 -0.70 11.51
C LYS A 328 -6.43 -0.99 10.55
N GLU A 329 -6.01 -0.02 9.74
CA GLU A 329 -5.03 -0.25 8.69
C GLU A 329 -3.61 -0.47 9.23
N GLY A 330 -3.13 0.39 10.12
CA GLY A 330 -1.80 0.27 10.72
C GLY A 330 -1.63 -1.04 11.49
N PHE A 331 -2.65 -1.43 12.28
CA PHE A 331 -2.60 -2.68 13.02
C PHE A 331 -2.68 -3.90 12.09
N THR A 332 -3.51 -3.86 11.07
CA THR A 332 -3.64 -4.96 10.11
C THR A 332 -2.41 -5.11 9.22
N VAL A 333 -1.79 -4.01 8.75
CA VAL A 333 -0.49 -4.06 8.04
C VAL A 333 0.60 -4.63 8.93
N PHE A 334 0.66 -4.25 10.20
CA PHE A 334 1.61 -4.87 11.13
C PHE A 334 1.43 -6.39 11.24
N ARG A 335 0.17 -6.86 11.25
CA ARG A 335 -0.17 -8.28 11.34
C ARG A 335 0.18 -9.02 10.04
N ASP A 336 -0.16 -8.47 8.87
CA ASP A 336 0.17 -9.08 7.57
C ASP A 336 1.68 -9.14 7.31
N GLN A 337 2.44 -8.12 7.73
CA GLN A 337 3.91 -8.12 7.68
C GLN A 337 4.50 -9.19 8.60
N SER A 338 3.91 -9.37 9.79
CA SER A 338 4.34 -10.42 10.73
C SER A 338 4.05 -11.81 10.17
N PHE A 339 2.86 -12.03 9.64
CA PHE A 339 2.48 -13.26 8.94
C PHE A 339 3.43 -13.57 7.77
N SER A 340 3.68 -12.60 6.90
CA SER A 340 4.55 -12.78 5.74
C SER A 340 5.99 -13.09 6.14
N ALA A 341 6.47 -12.51 7.25
CA ALA A 341 7.79 -12.83 7.82
C ALA A 341 7.86 -14.26 8.35
N ASP A 342 6.80 -14.74 9.03
CA ASP A 342 6.75 -16.07 9.63
C ASP A 342 6.62 -17.18 8.57
N ILE A 343 5.86 -16.97 7.49
CA ILE A 343 5.72 -17.97 6.42
C ILE A 343 6.83 -17.92 5.38
N GLY A 344 7.59 -16.83 5.32
CA GLY A 344 8.62 -16.56 4.31
C GLY A 344 10.01 -16.40 4.89
N SER A 345 10.66 -15.28 4.58
CA SER A 345 11.95 -14.87 5.13
C SER A 345 11.80 -13.54 5.87
N ALA A 346 11.93 -13.59 7.21
CA ALA A 346 11.79 -12.40 8.05
C ALA A 346 12.79 -11.29 7.66
N ALA A 347 14.02 -11.66 7.31
CA ALA A 347 15.05 -10.71 6.89
C ALA A 347 14.68 -10.01 5.57
N VAL A 348 14.26 -10.77 4.57
CA VAL A 348 13.85 -10.23 3.25
C VAL A 348 12.60 -9.38 3.39
N LYS A 349 11.59 -9.88 4.11
CA LYS A 349 10.35 -9.13 4.35
C LYS A 349 10.62 -7.80 5.03
N ARG A 350 11.49 -7.77 6.05
CA ARG A 350 11.86 -6.50 6.71
C ARG A 350 12.56 -5.53 5.78
N ILE A 351 13.46 -6.00 4.92
CA ILE A 351 14.13 -5.18 3.91
C ILE A 351 13.11 -4.57 2.95
N ASP A 352 12.14 -5.36 2.47
CA ASP A 352 11.12 -4.90 1.53
C ASP A 352 10.17 -3.87 2.16
N ASP A 353 9.72 -4.10 3.40
CA ASP A 353 8.88 -3.17 4.15
C ASP A 353 9.58 -1.82 4.33
N VAL A 354 10.87 -1.83 4.71
CA VAL A 354 11.64 -0.60 4.91
C VAL A 354 11.93 0.10 3.58
N ARG A 355 12.20 -0.64 2.50
CA ARG A 355 12.33 -0.04 1.17
C ARG A 355 11.06 0.69 0.74
N LEU A 356 9.90 0.07 0.92
CA LEU A 356 8.61 0.69 0.62
C LEU A 356 8.40 1.94 1.48
N LEU A 357 8.64 1.85 2.78
CA LEU A 357 8.52 2.96 3.71
C LEU A 357 9.39 4.15 3.27
N ARG A 358 10.67 3.90 2.97
CA ARG A 358 11.62 4.93 2.53
C ARG A 358 11.32 5.50 1.14
N ALA A 359 10.83 4.66 0.21
CA ALA A 359 10.55 5.09 -1.16
C ALA A 359 9.26 5.89 -1.30
N VAL A 360 8.26 5.65 -0.43
CA VAL A 360 6.92 6.23 -0.53
C VAL A 360 6.60 7.09 0.70
N GLN A 361 6.67 6.55 1.91
CA GLN A 361 6.20 7.21 3.12
C GLN A 361 7.13 8.34 3.59
N PHE A 362 8.45 8.16 3.56
CA PHE A 362 9.39 9.22 3.97
C PHE A 362 9.30 10.47 3.07
N PRO A 363 9.21 10.33 1.71
CA PRO A 363 8.91 11.45 0.84
C PRO A 363 7.55 12.10 1.10
N GLU A 364 6.51 11.32 1.41
CA GLU A 364 5.20 11.82 1.79
C GLU A 364 5.27 12.64 3.08
N ASP A 365 5.96 12.13 4.09
CA ASP A 365 6.11 12.72 5.44
C ASP A 365 7.01 13.98 5.46
N SER A 366 7.82 14.20 4.44
CA SER A 366 8.69 15.37 4.27
C SER A 366 8.22 16.32 3.17
N GLY A 367 7.11 15.99 2.51
CA GLY A 367 6.57 16.74 1.36
C GLY A 367 5.42 17.68 1.75
N PRO A 368 4.84 18.35 0.74
CA PRO A 368 3.70 19.26 0.92
C PRO A 368 2.40 18.56 1.36
N LEU A 369 2.33 17.24 1.18
CA LEU A 369 1.19 16.40 1.58
C LEU A 369 1.39 15.71 2.93
N ALA A 370 2.46 16.07 3.68
CA ALA A 370 2.74 15.49 4.98
C ALA A 370 1.57 15.70 5.96
N HIS A 371 1.20 14.63 6.65
CA HIS A 371 0.15 14.61 7.65
C HIS A 371 0.46 13.61 8.78
N PRO A 372 -0.11 13.77 9.98
CA PRO A 372 0.02 12.78 11.03
C PRO A 372 -0.58 11.41 10.66
N VAL A 373 -0.21 10.36 11.38
CA VAL A 373 -0.85 9.03 11.31
C VAL A 373 -2.35 9.11 11.65
N ARG A 374 -2.71 10.02 12.56
CA ARG A 374 -4.09 10.44 12.81
C ARG A 374 -4.26 11.88 12.35
N PRO A 375 -4.74 12.12 11.10
CA PRO A 375 -4.86 13.47 10.54
C PRO A 375 -5.81 14.37 11.35
N ASP A 376 -5.65 15.68 11.21
CA ASP A 376 -6.53 16.68 11.85
C ASP A 376 -7.64 17.19 10.94
N SER A 377 -7.43 17.09 9.62
CA SER A 377 -8.38 17.53 8.59
C SER A 377 -8.22 16.78 7.29
N TYR A 378 -9.29 16.74 6.50
CA TYR A 378 -9.27 16.33 5.09
C TYR A 378 -10.36 17.05 4.31
N LEU A 379 -10.16 17.18 3.00
CA LEU A 379 -11.18 17.63 2.06
C LEU A 379 -11.90 16.41 1.46
N GLU A 380 -11.12 15.40 1.04
CA GLU A 380 -11.61 14.13 0.49
C GLU A 380 -10.91 12.96 1.18
N ILE A 381 -11.70 12.12 1.88
CA ILE A 381 -11.14 11.02 2.70
C ILE A 381 -10.36 9.98 1.87
N ALA A 382 -10.77 9.75 0.61
CA ALA A 382 -10.09 8.80 -0.28
C ALA A 382 -8.62 9.15 -0.54
N ASN A 383 -8.23 10.42 -0.36
CA ASN A 383 -6.85 10.90 -0.47
C ASN A 383 -5.99 10.53 0.75
N PHE A 384 -6.57 10.05 1.83
CA PHE A 384 -5.87 9.70 3.07
C PHE A 384 -5.60 8.20 3.24
N TYR A 385 -5.87 7.39 2.24
CA TYR A 385 -5.41 6.00 2.14
C TYR A 385 -3.93 6.00 1.70
N THR A 386 -3.06 6.47 2.60
CA THR A 386 -1.67 6.86 2.35
C THR A 386 -0.69 5.90 3.00
N ALA A 387 0.57 5.90 2.54
CA ALA A 387 1.63 5.13 3.19
C ALA A 387 1.87 5.58 4.65
N THR A 388 1.56 6.82 5.01
CA THR A 388 1.61 7.30 6.39
C THR A 388 0.59 6.58 7.26
N ILE A 389 -0.65 6.45 6.83
CA ILE A 389 -1.71 5.77 7.60
C ILE A 389 -1.45 4.26 7.69
N TYR A 390 -1.06 3.62 6.59
CA TYR A 390 -0.82 2.17 6.49
C TYR A 390 0.55 1.77 7.05
N ASN A 391 1.61 2.21 6.39
CA ASN A 391 2.97 1.70 6.65
C ASN A 391 3.62 2.37 7.87
N LYS A 392 3.56 3.72 8.02
CA LYS A 392 4.01 4.37 9.26
C LYS A 392 3.12 3.98 10.43
N GLY A 393 1.80 3.82 10.22
CA GLY A 393 0.88 3.26 11.21
C GLY A 393 1.35 1.89 11.72
N ALA A 394 1.74 0.97 10.82
CA ALA A 394 2.30 -0.32 11.19
C ALA A 394 3.63 -0.21 11.96
N GLU A 395 4.50 0.74 11.59
CA GLU A 395 5.74 1.01 12.34
C GLU A 395 5.47 1.54 13.75
N VAL A 396 4.43 2.36 13.95
CA VAL A 396 4.00 2.79 15.28
C VAL A 396 3.59 1.60 16.14
N ILE A 397 2.82 0.66 15.59
CA ILE A 397 2.45 -0.58 16.28
C ILE A 397 3.69 -1.44 16.58
N ARG A 398 4.62 -1.54 15.62
CA ARG A 398 5.88 -2.28 15.79
C ARG A 398 6.75 -1.69 16.91
N MET A 399 6.82 -0.36 17.00
CA MET A 399 7.52 0.32 18.10
C MET A 399 6.89 0.01 19.45
N MET A 400 5.55 0.03 19.58
CA MET A 400 4.86 -0.38 20.80
C MET A 400 5.23 -1.81 21.21
N ARG A 401 5.22 -2.76 20.26
CA ARG A 401 5.64 -4.13 20.53
C ARG A 401 7.11 -4.20 20.97
N THR A 402 7.97 -3.38 20.42
CA THR A 402 9.40 -3.31 20.81
C THR A 402 9.55 -2.78 22.23
N ILE A 403 8.76 -1.78 22.62
CA ILE A 403 8.77 -1.18 23.98
C ILE A 403 8.21 -2.14 25.01
N LEU A 404 7.07 -2.76 24.73
CA LEU A 404 6.32 -3.59 25.68
C LEU A 404 6.85 -5.03 25.77
N GLY A 405 7.50 -5.50 24.71
CA GLY A 405 7.80 -6.93 24.53
C GLY A 405 6.59 -7.71 23.99
N ALA A 406 6.86 -8.91 23.46
CA ALA A 406 5.87 -9.69 22.74
C ALA A 406 4.67 -10.13 23.62
N GLU A 407 4.92 -10.53 24.87
CA GLU A 407 3.88 -11.05 25.78
C GLU A 407 2.91 -9.93 26.22
N ALA A 408 3.44 -8.79 26.65
CA ALA A 408 2.60 -7.67 27.09
C ALA A 408 1.84 -7.04 25.91
N PHE A 409 2.45 -6.95 24.72
CA PHE A 409 1.78 -6.51 23.51
C PHE A 409 0.62 -7.44 23.12
N ARG A 410 0.81 -8.77 23.24
CA ARG A 410 -0.26 -9.74 22.99
C ARG A 410 -1.38 -9.58 24.02
N ALA A 411 -1.08 -9.42 25.30
CA ALA A 411 -2.08 -9.19 26.36
C ALA A 411 -2.85 -7.88 26.11
N GLY A 412 -2.17 -6.81 25.67
CA GLY A 412 -2.80 -5.55 25.27
C GLY A 412 -3.74 -5.68 24.08
N SER A 413 -3.34 -6.49 23.08
CA SER A 413 -4.19 -6.79 21.91
C SER A 413 -5.44 -7.56 22.32
N ASP A 414 -5.30 -8.57 23.21
CA ASP A 414 -6.43 -9.33 23.74
C ASP A 414 -7.40 -8.44 24.54
N LEU A 415 -6.87 -7.51 25.34
CA LEU A 415 -7.65 -6.57 26.11
C LEU A 415 -8.40 -5.57 25.23
N TYR A 416 -7.75 -5.06 24.16
CA TYR A 416 -8.38 -4.19 23.18
C TYR A 416 -9.59 -4.86 22.51
N PHE A 417 -9.43 -6.08 21.99
CA PHE A 417 -10.53 -6.83 21.40
C PHE A 417 -11.63 -7.17 22.43
N ALA A 418 -11.27 -7.51 23.66
CA ALA A 418 -12.26 -7.83 24.69
C ALA A 418 -13.09 -6.60 25.13
N ARG A 419 -12.50 -5.41 25.09
CA ARG A 419 -13.17 -4.16 25.48
C ARG A 419 -14.09 -3.60 24.41
N HIS A 420 -13.67 -3.71 23.16
CA HIS A 420 -14.28 -2.97 22.04
C HIS A 420 -14.94 -3.86 20.99
N ASP A 421 -15.12 -5.16 21.29
CA ASP A 421 -15.82 -6.08 20.39
C ASP A 421 -17.25 -5.60 20.10
N GLY A 422 -17.56 -5.38 18.82
CA GLY A 422 -18.84 -4.83 18.35
C GLY A 422 -18.98 -3.31 18.51
N GLU A 423 -17.88 -2.61 18.76
CA GLU A 423 -17.83 -1.15 18.92
C GLU A 423 -16.99 -0.44 17.85
N ALA A 424 -17.19 0.88 17.75
CA ALA A 424 -16.39 1.80 16.98
C ALA A 424 -15.39 2.52 17.92
N ALA A 425 -14.10 2.24 17.76
CA ALA A 425 -13.02 2.65 18.64
C ALA A 425 -12.10 3.73 18.04
N THR A 426 -11.17 4.24 18.86
CA THR A 426 -10.17 5.24 18.49
C THR A 426 -8.75 4.71 18.67
N CYS A 427 -7.76 5.39 18.09
CA CYS A 427 -6.35 5.10 18.35
C CYS A 427 -5.99 5.21 19.84
N ASP A 428 -6.62 6.15 20.58
CA ASP A 428 -6.40 6.30 22.01
C ASP A 428 -6.91 5.10 22.81
N ASP A 429 -8.01 4.45 22.39
CA ASP A 429 -8.55 3.23 23.03
C ASP A 429 -7.59 2.06 22.88
N PHE A 430 -6.95 1.93 21.70
CA PHE A 430 -5.92 0.93 21.47
C PHE A 430 -4.69 1.15 22.37
N VAL A 431 -4.18 2.39 22.45
CA VAL A 431 -3.03 2.71 23.31
C VAL A 431 -3.38 2.48 24.78
N ALA A 432 -4.59 2.87 25.23
CA ALA A 432 -5.04 2.64 26.60
C ALA A 432 -5.10 1.13 26.96
N ALA A 433 -5.52 0.27 26.04
CA ALA A 433 -5.50 -1.18 26.25
C ALA A 433 -4.06 -1.71 26.40
N MET A 434 -3.11 -1.16 25.64
CA MET A 434 -1.68 -1.49 25.75
C MET A 434 -1.08 -1.03 27.09
N GLU A 435 -1.41 0.20 27.53
CA GLU A 435 -0.99 0.73 28.83
C GLU A 435 -1.50 -0.12 30.00
N ASP A 436 -2.79 -0.42 30.00
CA ASP A 436 -3.44 -1.15 31.08
C ASP A 436 -2.95 -2.61 31.19
N ALA A 437 -2.70 -3.26 30.06
CA ALA A 437 -2.21 -4.64 30.06
C ALA A 437 -0.74 -4.78 30.47
N SER A 438 0.09 -3.78 30.12
CA SER A 438 1.54 -3.82 30.33
C SER A 438 1.99 -3.11 31.60
N GLY A 439 1.21 -2.13 32.09
CA GLY A 439 1.60 -1.20 33.15
C GLY A 439 2.66 -0.17 32.71
N VAL A 440 2.94 -0.07 31.41
CA VAL A 440 3.89 0.92 30.84
C VAL A 440 3.13 2.18 30.43
N ASP A 441 3.61 3.34 30.85
CA ASP A 441 3.04 4.64 30.44
C ASP A 441 3.44 4.98 28.99
N LEU A 442 2.47 5.05 28.10
CA LEU A 442 2.62 5.40 26.69
C LEU A 442 2.10 6.82 26.37
N THR A 443 1.82 7.64 27.39
CA THR A 443 1.28 9.00 27.19
C THR A 443 2.14 9.84 26.24
N ARG A 444 3.47 9.84 26.42
CA ARG A 444 4.39 10.54 25.50
C ARG A 444 4.46 9.89 24.12
N PHE A 445 4.23 8.57 24.03
CA PHE A 445 4.27 7.84 22.78
C PHE A 445 3.14 8.24 21.81
N LYS A 446 2.01 8.76 22.33
CA LYS A 446 0.86 9.21 21.51
C LYS A 446 1.23 10.27 20.47
N ILE A 447 2.35 10.99 20.67
CA ILE A 447 2.86 11.97 19.69
C ILE A 447 3.11 11.35 18.31
N TRP A 448 3.38 10.04 18.21
CA TRP A 448 3.53 9.35 16.94
C TRP A 448 2.25 9.31 16.09
N TYR A 449 1.09 9.41 16.73
CA TYR A 449 -0.19 9.57 16.05
C TYR A 449 -0.51 11.02 15.67
N GLU A 450 0.07 12.00 16.34
CA GLU A 450 -0.33 13.42 16.30
C GLU A 450 0.64 14.32 15.55
N GLN A 451 1.91 13.90 15.44
CA GLN A 451 2.96 14.70 14.81
C GLN A 451 3.43 14.06 13.51
N ALA A 452 3.33 14.82 12.40
CA ALA A 452 3.89 14.46 11.10
C ALA A 452 5.42 14.68 11.09
N GLY A 453 6.07 14.11 10.09
CA GLY A 453 7.50 14.24 9.87
C GLY A 453 8.30 13.04 10.38
N THR A 454 9.42 12.78 9.73
CA THR A 454 10.34 11.68 10.03
C THR A 454 11.50 12.22 10.87
N PRO A 455 11.72 11.72 12.11
CA PRO A 455 12.84 12.17 12.94
C PRO A 455 14.18 11.84 12.29
N LYS A 456 15.11 12.79 12.36
CA LYS A 456 16.55 12.59 12.11
C LYS A 456 17.23 12.34 13.45
N VAL A 457 17.94 11.24 13.58
CA VAL A 457 18.73 10.88 14.76
C VAL A 457 20.19 10.94 14.40
N GLU A 458 20.94 11.79 15.09
CA GLU A 458 22.40 11.87 14.99
C GLU A 458 23.02 11.07 16.15
N ALA A 459 23.95 10.18 15.83
CA ALA A 459 24.57 9.26 16.77
C ALA A 459 26.09 9.34 16.70
N LYS A 460 26.75 9.50 17.87
CA LYS A 460 28.20 9.51 18.00
C LYS A 460 28.63 8.61 19.14
N LEU A 461 29.50 7.64 18.83
CA LEU A 461 30.07 6.74 19.84
C LEU A 461 31.49 7.20 20.19
N VAL A 462 31.76 7.33 21.49
CA VAL A 462 33.08 7.69 22.03
C VAL A 462 33.57 6.56 22.93
N HIS A 463 34.70 5.94 22.54
CA HIS A 463 35.32 4.84 23.29
C HIS A 463 36.41 5.39 24.22
N ASP A 464 36.36 5.03 25.51
CA ASP A 464 37.42 5.25 26.49
C ASP A 464 38.03 3.89 26.85
N ALA A 465 39.14 3.55 26.20
CA ALA A 465 39.83 2.28 26.41
C ALA A 465 40.40 2.14 27.86
N ALA A 466 40.75 3.25 28.51
CA ALA A 466 41.28 3.23 29.87
C ALA A 466 40.19 2.92 30.90
N ALA A 467 39.02 3.50 30.72
CA ALA A 467 37.84 3.21 31.53
C ALA A 467 37.10 1.93 31.12
N ARG A 468 37.43 1.35 29.97
CA ARG A 468 36.72 0.22 29.34
C ARG A 468 35.23 0.53 29.14
N THR A 469 34.92 1.75 28.66
CA THR A 469 33.57 2.20 28.43
C THR A 469 33.41 2.78 27.03
N ALA A 470 32.18 2.74 26.50
CA ALA A 470 31.80 3.52 25.33
C ALA A 470 30.58 4.35 25.66
N THR A 471 30.62 5.64 25.31
CA THR A 471 29.48 6.56 25.49
C THR A 471 28.85 6.88 24.15
N LEU A 472 27.57 6.52 24.00
CA LEU A 472 26.74 6.86 22.84
C LEU A 472 26.03 8.19 23.12
N HIS A 473 26.32 9.20 22.32
CA HIS A 473 25.63 10.48 22.31
C HIS A 473 24.59 10.48 21.20
N LEU A 474 23.35 10.82 21.53
CA LEU A 474 22.22 10.90 20.61
C LEU A 474 21.64 12.30 20.58
N ALA A 475 21.26 12.79 19.40
CA ALA A 475 20.44 13.99 19.21
C ALA A 475 19.34 13.70 18.20
N GLN A 476 18.13 14.25 18.40
CA GLN A 476 17.03 14.13 17.43
C GLN A 476 16.49 15.50 17.02
N HIS A 477 16.04 15.53 15.76
CA HIS A 477 15.40 16.70 15.17
C HIS A 477 14.31 16.24 14.21
N VAL A 478 13.15 16.92 14.27
CA VAL A 478 12.04 16.75 13.31
C VAL A 478 11.86 18.07 12.56
N ALA A 479 11.90 18.01 11.23
CA ALA A 479 11.70 19.19 10.38
C ALA A 479 10.25 19.70 10.46
N PRO A 480 10.00 21.02 10.30
CA PRO A 480 8.66 21.55 10.13
C PRO A 480 7.91 20.90 8.98
N THR A 481 6.61 20.68 9.16
CA THR A 481 5.70 20.16 8.12
C THR A 481 4.48 21.08 7.97
N PRO A 482 3.71 20.99 6.89
CA PRO A 482 2.50 21.79 6.71
C PRO A 482 1.58 21.69 7.93
N GLY A 483 1.13 22.86 8.44
CA GLY A 483 0.28 22.95 9.62
C GLY A 483 0.97 22.69 10.98
N GLN A 484 2.23 22.22 10.98
CA GLN A 484 2.98 21.90 12.20
C GLN A 484 4.41 22.49 12.14
N PRO A 485 4.57 23.82 12.31
CA PRO A 485 5.88 24.48 12.26
C PRO A 485 6.76 24.15 13.46
N ASP A 486 6.14 23.94 14.63
CA ASP A 486 6.83 23.60 15.88
C ASP A 486 6.78 22.09 16.11
N LYS A 487 7.93 21.49 16.41
CA LYS A 487 8.08 20.05 16.60
C LYS A 487 8.63 19.70 17.98
N HIS A 488 8.12 18.62 18.53
CA HIS A 488 8.57 18.04 19.79
C HIS A 488 9.42 16.79 19.56
N ALA A 489 10.29 16.48 20.53
CA ALA A 489 11.03 15.23 20.55
C ALA A 489 10.06 14.04 20.65
N MET A 490 10.32 13.01 19.87
CA MET A 490 9.49 11.80 19.81
C MET A 490 10.17 10.65 20.58
N PRO A 491 9.45 9.84 21.35
CA PRO A 491 10.01 8.62 21.96
C PRO A 491 10.40 7.60 20.90
N ILE A 492 11.70 7.27 20.81
CA ILE A 492 12.25 6.40 19.76
C ILE A 492 12.89 5.17 20.41
N PRO A 493 12.36 3.94 20.23
CA PRO A 493 12.98 2.72 20.73
C PRO A 493 14.07 2.24 19.76
N LEU A 494 15.34 2.49 20.10
CA LEU A 494 16.49 2.14 19.28
C LEU A 494 17.11 0.82 19.73
N ARG A 495 16.92 -0.26 19.00
CA ARG A 495 17.67 -1.51 19.20
C ARG A 495 19.11 -1.27 18.81
N THR A 496 20.02 -1.46 19.76
CA THR A 496 21.43 -1.07 19.63
C THR A 496 22.34 -2.15 20.18
N ALA A 497 23.39 -2.48 19.43
CA ALA A 497 24.47 -3.34 19.86
C ALA A 497 25.84 -2.72 19.55
N LEU A 498 26.88 -3.15 20.26
CA LEU A 498 28.26 -2.83 19.93
C LEU A 498 28.95 -4.08 19.35
N ILE A 499 29.68 -3.89 18.25
CA ILE A 499 30.42 -4.97 17.57
C ILE A 499 31.91 -4.69 17.71
N GLY A 500 32.70 -5.66 18.15
CA GLY A 500 34.15 -5.51 18.26
C GLY A 500 34.81 -5.31 16.89
N ALA A 501 35.58 -4.26 16.75
CA ALA A 501 36.23 -3.94 15.46
C ALA A 501 37.27 -4.98 15.03
N ASP A 502 37.89 -5.69 15.99
CA ASP A 502 38.90 -6.70 15.72
C ASP A 502 38.30 -8.13 15.77
N SER A 503 37.44 -8.40 16.73
CA SER A 503 36.82 -9.71 16.91
C SER A 503 35.64 -9.97 15.94
N GLY A 504 34.93 -8.92 15.52
CA GLY A 504 33.66 -9.03 14.80
C GLY A 504 32.50 -9.60 15.66
N ALA A 505 32.72 -9.78 16.95
CA ALA A 505 31.73 -10.33 17.88
C ALA A 505 30.95 -9.20 18.59
N GLU A 506 29.74 -9.49 19.07
CA GLU A 506 28.97 -8.54 19.88
C GLU A 506 29.65 -8.32 21.24
N ILE A 507 29.76 -7.07 21.67
CA ILE A 507 30.25 -6.65 22.98
C ILE A 507 29.08 -6.42 23.91
N GLY A 508 28.81 -7.36 24.80
CA GLY A 508 27.64 -7.35 25.65
C GLY A 508 26.35 -7.77 24.91
N ALA A 509 25.22 -7.50 25.52
CA ALA A 509 23.91 -7.82 24.94
C ALA A 509 23.34 -6.62 24.16
N GLU A 510 22.55 -6.90 23.13
CA GLU A 510 21.70 -5.89 22.48
C GLU A 510 20.78 -5.20 23.49
N ARG A 511 20.59 -3.90 23.35
CA ARG A 511 19.71 -3.09 24.21
C ARG A 511 18.67 -2.35 23.37
N VAL A 512 17.46 -2.19 23.94
CA VAL A 512 16.50 -1.20 23.47
C VAL A 512 16.74 0.11 24.24
N ILE A 513 17.24 1.12 23.57
CA ILE A 513 17.45 2.46 24.14
C ILE A 513 16.20 3.28 23.88
N MET A 514 15.48 3.66 24.92
CA MET A 514 14.39 4.62 24.83
C MET A 514 14.99 6.02 24.74
N PHE A 515 14.92 6.61 23.55
CA PHE A 515 15.40 7.96 23.28
C PHE A 515 14.22 8.93 23.22
N GLU A 516 13.98 9.66 24.30
CA GLU A 516 12.76 10.46 24.50
C GLU A 516 12.97 11.97 24.46
N ASP A 517 14.20 12.43 24.66
CA ASP A 517 14.53 13.86 24.72
C ASP A 517 15.22 14.31 23.44
N THR A 518 15.45 15.61 23.28
CA THR A 518 16.18 16.15 22.12
C THR A 518 17.63 15.69 22.10
N THR A 519 18.23 15.39 23.26
CA THR A 519 19.57 14.82 23.40
C THR A 519 19.62 13.81 24.55
N GLN A 520 20.43 12.76 24.40
CA GLN A 520 20.62 11.73 25.43
C GLN A 520 22.01 11.14 25.32
N SER A 521 22.59 10.71 26.44
CA SER A 521 23.84 9.96 26.47
C SER A 521 23.66 8.62 27.20
N VAL A 522 24.19 7.55 26.59
CA VAL A 522 24.09 6.18 27.15
C VAL A 522 25.50 5.59 27.26
N VAL A 523 25.85 5.07 28.43
CA VAL A 523 27.14 4.43 28.71
C VAL A 523 27.02 2.90 28.58
N PHE A 524 27.96 2.33 27.84
CA PHE A 524 28.23 0.89 27.79
C PHE A 524 29.49 0.60 28.57
N GLU A 525 29.44 -0.37 29.48
CA GLU A 525 30.55 -0.82 30.32
C GLU A 525 31.12 -2.12 29.79
N GLY A 526 32.39 -2.43 30.15
CA GLY A 526 33.03 -3.67 29.77
C GLY A 526 33.46 -3.72 28.31
N VAL A 527 33.78 -2.54 27.72
CA VAL A 527 34.20 -2.42 26.31
C VAL A 527 35.72 -2.51 26.22
N ASP A 528 36.24 -3.71 25.94
CA ASP A 528 37.66 -4.01 25.96
C ASP A 528 38.40 -3.76 24.66
N GLU A 529 37.69 -3.67 23.55
CA GLU A 529 38.24 -3.35 22.21
C GLU A 529 37.47 -2.19 21.57
N VAL A 530 37.97 -1.66 20.46
CA VAL A 530 37.30 -0.56 19.71
C VAL A 530 35.93 -1.06 19.25
N PRO A 531 34.83 -0.42 19.70
CA PRO A 531 33.50 -0.83 19.33
C PRO A 531 33.04 -0.17 18.03
N LEU A 532 32.31 -0.92 17.21
CA LEU A 532 31.52 -0.41 16.09
C LEU A 532 30.06 -0.29 16.54
N LEU A 533 29.40 0.83 16.20
CA LEU A 533 28.00 1.06 16.56
C LEU A 533 27.06 0.40 15.55
N SER A 534 26.27 -0.57 15.99
CA SER A 534 25.09 -1.09 15.28
C SER A 534 23.83 -0.56 15.94
N ILE A 535 23.10 0.35 15.28
CA ILE A 535 21.96 1.09 15.84
C ILE A 535 20.76 1.00 14.91
N ASN A 536 19.55 1.09 15.46
CA ASN A 536 18.27 0.89 14.78
C ASN A 536 18.17 -0.49 14.12
N ARG A 537 18.70 -1.52 14.79
CA ARG A 537 18.71 -2.93 14.32
C ARG A 537 17.29 -3.39 14.05
N GLY A 538 17.13 -4.16 12.96
CA GLY A 538 15.81 -4.56 12.47
C GLY A 538 14.91 -3.39 12.08
N PHE A 539 15.47 -2.17 11.94
CA PHE A 539 14.72 -0.93 11.75
C PHE A 539 13.67 -0.72 12.85
N SER A 540 14.13 -0.72 14.10
CA SER A 540 13.26 -0.71 15.29
C SER A 540 12.40 0.57 15.42
N ALA A 541 12.73 1.63 14.67
CA ALA A 541 11.94 2.85 14.57
C ALA A 541 12.04 3.48 13.18
N PRO A 542 10.94 4.14 12.68
CA PRO A 542 10.91 4.77 11.35
C PRO A 542 11.59 6.14 11.38
N VAL A 543 12.92 6.13 11.46
CA VAL A 543 13.75 7.33 11.60
C VAL A 543 14.93 7.30 10.63
N ASN A 544 15.47 8.47 10.30
CA ASN A 544 16.73 8.61 9.57
C ASN A 544 17.88 8.70 10.57
N VAL A 545 18.73 7.66 10.62
CA VAL A 545 19.90 7.63 11.51
C VAL A 545 21.15 8.07 10.76
N VAL A 546 21.88 9.02 11.32
CA VAL A 546 23.19 9.47 10.83
C VAL A 546 24.22 9.18 11.90
N VAL A 547 25.20 8.35 11.57
CA VAL A 547 26.28 7.96 12.49
C VAL A 547 27.60 8.56 12.02
N GLU A 548 28.34 9.21 12.92
CA GLU A 548 29.72 9.61 12.68
C GLU A 548 30.61 8.36 12.66
N ARG A 549 31.14 7.98 11.49
CA ARG A 549 31.88 6.74 11.26
C ARG A 549 33.30 6.97 10.78
N GLN A 550 34.19 6.05 11.18
CA GLN A 550 35.56 6.00 10.64
C GLN A 550 35.57 5.18 9.33
N PRO A 551 36.54 5.45 8.43
CA PRO A 551 36.70 4.66 7.21
C PRO A 551 36.80 3.15 7.49
N GLY A 552 36.05 2.34 6.75
CA GLY A 552 36.04 0.88 6.85
C GLY A 552 35.10 0.30 7.90
N GLU A 553 34.47 1.10 8.79
CA GLU A 553 33.50 0.60 9.78
C GLU A 553 32.28 -0.06 9.13
N LEU A 554 31.72 0.56 8.09
CA LEU A 554 30.58 0.00 7.36
C LEU A 554 30.89 -1.35 6.72
N ALA A 555 32.08 -1.51 6.15
CA ALA A 555 32.51 -2.79 5.56
C ALA A 555 32.62 -3.91 6.60
N LYS A 556 33.07 -3.59 7.81
CA LYS A 556 33.14 -4.54 8.93
C LYS A 556 31.73 -4.91 9.40
N LEU A 557 30.82 -3.93 9.57
CA LEU A 557 29.41 -4.18 9.94
C LEU A 557 28.70 -5.02 8.88
N ALA A 558 28.85 -4.70 7.60
CA ALA A 558 28.30 -5.50 6.51
C ALA A 558 28.78 -6.97 6.51
N ALA A 559 30.01 -7.21 6.99
CA ALA A 559 30.59 -8.55 7.06
C ALA A 559 30.19 -9.33 8.33
N SER A 560 30.05 -8.67 9.49
CA SER A 560 30.03 -9.33 10.81
C SER A 560 28.81 -9.04 11.69
N ASP A 561 27.98 -8.03 11.39
CA ASP A 561 26.79 -7.77 12.22
C ASP A 561 25.87 -9.01 12.28
N GLY A 562 25.41 -9.38 13.48
CA GLY A 562 24.48 -10.48 13.69
C GLY A 562 23.05 -10.19 13.21
N ASP A 563 22.64 -8.90 13.12
CA ASP A 563 21.34 -8.49 12.63
C ASP A 563 21.33 -8.42 11.08
N PRO A 564 20.51 -9.20 10.38
CA PRO A 564 20.48 -9.19 8.90
C PRO A 564 20.14 -7.82 8.32
N PHE A 565 19.23 -7.07 8.95
CA PHE A 565 18.87 -5.73 8.47
C PHE A 565 20.04 -4.74 8.62
N ALA A 566 20.77 -4.78 9.75
CA ALA A 566 21.93 -3.94 9.96
C ALA A 566 23.07 -4.24 8.96
N ARG A 567 23.28 -5.52 8.60
CA ARG A 567 24.20 -5.92 7.52
C ARG A 567 23.80 -5.32 6.18
N TYR A 568 22.52 -5.45 5.81
CA TYR A 568 21.96 -4.87 4.60
C TYR A 568 22.16 -3.35 4.61
N GLU A 569 21.79 -2.68 5.70
CA GLU A 569 21.90 -1.22 5.84
C GLU A 569 23.34 -0.73 5.70
N ALA A 570 24.32 -1.41 6.32
CA ALA A 570 25.73 -1.05 6.21
C ALA A 570 26.22 -1.11 4.76
N LEU A 571 25.83 -2.12 3.99
CA LEU A 571 26.18 -2.22 2.57
C LEU A 571 25.49 -1.14 1.73
N GLN A 572 24.21 -0.84 2.00
CA GLN A 572 23.47 0.24 1.32
C GLN A 572 24.12 1.61 1.61
N GLU A 573 24.51 1.90 2.86
CA GLU A 573 25.19 3.16 3.21
C GLU A 573 26.52 3.33 2.47
N MET A 574 27.28 2.26 2.27
CA MET A 574 28.48 2.30 1.43
C MET A 574 28.14 2.67 -0.02
N MET A 575 27.06 2.09 -0.58
CA MET A 575 26.60 2.43 -1.93
C MET A 575 26.12 3.88 -2.01
N TYR A 576 25.31 4.35 -1.06
CA TYR A 576 24.84 5.74 -1.03
C TYR A 576 26.00 6.74 -0.99
N THR A 577 27.04 6.46 -0.19
CA THR A 577 28.19 7.34 -0.06
C THR A 577 28.87 7.61 -1.42
N VAL A 578 29.14 6.56 -2.19
CA VAL A 578 29.79 6.72 -3.49
C VAL A 578 28.85 7.26 -4.57
N LEU A 579 27.55 6.89 -4.51
CA LEU A 579 26.55 7.35 -5.50
C LEU A 579 26.24 8.84 -5.36
N ILE A 580 26.09 9.35 -4.13
CA ILE A 580 25.83 10.76 -3.85
C ILE A 580 27.08 11.60 -4.17
N ALA A 581 28.26 11.14 -3.79
CA ALA A 581 29.51 11.81 -4.16
C ALA A 581 29.65 11.93 -5.68
N GLY A 582 29.34 10.85 -6.41
CA GLY A 582 29.34 10.83 -7.86
C GLY A 582 28.34 11.78 -8.51
N ALA A 583 27.14 11.86 -7.98
CA ALA A 583 26.10 12.76 -8.47
C ALA A 583 26.36 14.24 -8.12
N GLY A 584 27.09 14.53 -7.03
CA GLY A 584 27.40 15.91 -6.60
C GLY A 584 28.64 16.55 -7.25
N GLY A 585 29.51 15.79 -7.91
CA GLY A 585 30.87 16.20 -8.27
C GLY A 585 31.16 16.58 -9.72
N GLY A 586 30.23 16.96 -10.55
CA GLY A 586 30.41 17.53 -11.91
C GLY A 586 31.53 16.88 -12.75
N THR A 587 31.25 16.23 -13.79
CA THR A 587 32.00 15.42 -14.78
C THR A 587 32.16 13.94 -14.40
N VAL A 588 31.32 13.14 -14.98
CA VAL A 588 31.20 11.67 -14.84
C VAL A 588 32.50 10.90 -15.24
N ASP A 589 33.45 11.56 -15.89
CA ASP A 589 34.71 10.97 -16.32
C ASP A 589 35.75 10.77 -15.19
N ALA A 590 35.44 11.19 -13.94
CA ALA A 590 36.42 11.21 -12.83
C ALA A 590 36.26 10.09 -11.80
N HIS A 591 35.28 9.14 -11.95
CA HIS A 591 35.16 8.02 -10.99
C HIS A 591 36.18 6.94 -11.30
N SER A 592 37.29 6.98 -10.54
CA SER A 592 38.33 5.94 -10.62
C SER A 592 37.78 4.62 -10.04
N SER A 593 38.25 3.51 -10.59
CA SER A 593 38.02 2.17 -10.01
C SER A 593 38.44 2.05 -8.53
N GLU A 594 39.24 3.02 -8.02
CA GLU A 594 39.64 3.10 -6.62
C GLU A 594 38.49 3.51 -5.69
N GLU A 595 37.59 4.42 -6.12
CA GLU A 595 36.45 4.86 -5.29
C GLU A 595 35.37 3.78 -5.09
N PHE A 596 35.15 2.95 -6.11
CA PHE A 596 34.21 1.83 -6.04
C PHE A 596 34.79 0.58 -5.38
N GLY A 597 36.10 0.49 -5.22
CA GLY A 597 36.82 -0.68 -4.69
C GLY A 597 36.25 -1.23 -3.38
N PRO A 598 36.06 -0.43 -2.33
CA PRO A 598 35.47 -0.88 -1.06
C PRO A 598 34.06 -1.45 -1.20
N VAL A 599 33.18 -0.81 -2.00
CA VAL A 599 31.82 -1.28 -2.26
C VAL A 599 31.85 -2.63 -3.01
N ILE A 600 32.66 -2.73 -4.06
CA ILE A 600 32.82 -3.96 -4.86
C ILE A 600 33.34 -5.10 -3.98
N ALA A 601 34.29 -4.82 -3.09
CA ALA A 601 34.84 -5.82 -2.16
C ALA A 601 33.76 -6.31 -1.16
N ALA A 602 32.96 -5.41 -0.61
CA ALA A 602 31.86 -5.77 0.30
C ALA A 602 30.77 -6.56 -0.43
N MET A 603 30.39 -6.16 -1.64
CA MET A 603 29.44 -6.90 -2.49
C MET A 603 29.97 -8.30 -2.84
N ARG A 604 31.25 -8.44 -3.18
CA ARG A 604 31.89 -9.74 -3.41
C ARG A 604 31.80 -10.61 -2.16
N GLY A 605 32.18 -10.06 -0.99
CA GLY A 605 32.11 -10.77 0.29
C GLY A 605 30.70 -11.29 0.59
N THR A 606 29.67 -10.47 0.34
CA THR A 606 28.26 -10.88 0.45
C THR A 606 27.91 -11.99 -0.54
N LEU A 607 28.27 -11.82 -1.82
CA LEU A 607 27.95 -12.78 -2.89
C LEU A 607 28.53 -14.17 -2.65
N VAL A 608 29.81 -14.25 -2.25
CA VAL A 608 30.52 -15.53 -2.06
C VAL A 608 30.32 -16.15 -0.69
N SER A 609 29.69 -15.45 0.26
CA SER A 609 29.48 -15.95 1.62
C SER A 609 28.67 -17.25 1.62
N GLY A 610 29.21 -18.31 2.24
CA GLY A 610 28.49 -19.57 2.46
C GLY A 610 27.47 -19.52 3.61
N ALA A 611 27.52 -18.47 4.43
CA ALA A 611 26.65 -18.32 5.62
C ALA A 611 25.34 -17.55 5.30
N LEU A 612 25.28 -16.84 4.17
CA LEU A 612 24.11 -16.06 3.78
C LEU A 612 23.27 -16.83 2.76
N ASP A 613 21.96 -16.83 2.96
CA ASP A 613 21.02 -17.44 2.02
C ASP A 613 20.90 -16.65 0.71
N PRO A 614 20.49 -17.30 -0.40
CA PRO A 614 20.35 -16.63 -1.70
C PRO A 614 19.36 -15.47 -1.72
N ALA A 615 18.28 -15.52 -0.94
CA ALA A 615 17.25 -14.48 -0.90
C ALA A 615 17.84 -13.20 -0.30
N PHE A 616 18.52 -13.29 0.84
CA PHE A 616 19.21 -12.15 1.44
C PHE A 616 20.27 -11.56 0.49
N LYS A 617 21.11 -12.42 -0.14
CA LYS A 617 22.10 -11.96 -1.13
C LYS A 617 21.44 -11.20 -2.28
N GLY A 618 20.33 -11.73 -2.79
CA GLY A 618 19.57 -11.09 -3.86
C GLY A 618 19.09 -9.70 -3.47
N GLU A 619 18.69 -9.48 -2.22
CA GLU A 619 18.27 -8.15 -1.74
C GLU A 619 19.47 -7.23 -1.44
N ALA A 620 20.50 -7.74 -0.80
CA ALA A 620 21.66 -6.94 -0.40
C ALA A 620 22.47 -6.38 -1.58
N LEU A 621 22.49 -7.11 -2.71
CA LEU A 621 23.24 -6.73 -3.92
C LEU A 621 22.48 -5.77 -4.86
N VAL A 622 21.21 -5.44 -4.58
CA VAL A 622 20.48 -4.43 -5.35
C VAL A 622 20.95 -3.02 -4.97
N LEU A 623 21.37 -2.25 -5.96
CA LEU A 623 21.74 -0.85 -5.75
C LEU A 623 20.51 -0.01 -5.36
N PRO A 624 20.68 1.03 -4.51
CA PRO A 624 19.62 2.00 -4.24
C PRO A 624 18.96 2.53 -5.51
N SER A 625 17.64 2.78 -5.47
CA SER A 625 16.94 3.39 -6.60
C SER A 625 17.33 4.85 -6.76
N GLU A 626 17.17 5.40 -7.98
CA GLU A 626 17.46 6.81 -8.26
C GLU A 626 16.65 7.76 -7.37
N ALA A 627 15.38 7.40 -7.07
CA ALA A 627 14.54 8.18 -6.15
C ALA A 627 15.13 8.22 -4.74
N LEU A 628 15.55 7.07 -4.19
CA LEU A 628 16.15 6.98 -2.86
C LEU A 628 17.50 7.71 -2.77
N ILE A 629 18.28 7.73 -3.84
CA ILE A 629 19.52 8.53 -3.90
C ILE A 629 19.18 10.02 -3.86
N GLY A 630 18.23 10.46 -4.69
CA GLY A 630 17.75 11.83 -4.74
C GLY A 630 17.19 12.33 -3.40
N ASP A 631 16.51 11.45 -2.63
CA ASP A 631 15.97 11.80 -1.32
C ASP A 631 17.03 12.16 -0.26
N ARG A 632 18.27 11.71 -0.47
CA ARG A 632 19.40 12.03 0.41
C ARG A 632 20.24 13.22 -0.09
N MET A 633 19.90 13.84 -1.22
CA MET A 633 20.57 15.00 -1.79
C MET A 633 19.82 16.29 -1.45
N ASP A 634 20.53 17.43 -1.36
CA ASP A 634 19.91 18.75 -1.14
C ASP A 634 19.07 19.19 -2.35
N ALA A 635 19.56 18.91 -3.56
CA ALA A 635 18.84 19.13 -4.82
C ALA A 635 19.00 17.90 -5.72
N VAL A 636 17.89 17.47 -6.30
CA VAL A 636 17.82 16.29 -7.16
C VAL A 636 18.23 16.67 -8.60
N ASP A 637 19.30 16.05 -9.09
CA ASP A 637 19.70 16.04 -10.50
C ASP A 637 19.54 14.62 -11.07
N PRO A 638 18.46 14.32 -11.78
CA PRO A 638 18.18 12.98 -12.28
C PRO A 638 19.23 12.47 -13.28
N ASP A 639 19.85 13.36 -14.09
CA ASP A 639 20.88 12.96 -15.07
C ASP A 639 22.17 12.56 -14.34
N ALA A 640 22.61 13.33 -13.34
CA ALA A 640 23.80 13.03 -12.57
C ALA A 640 23.63 11.77 -11.71
N ILE A 641 22.46 11.58 -11.09
CA ILE A 641 22.12 10.36 -10.32
C ILE A 641 22.16 9.14 -11.22
N HIS A 642 21.49 9.20 -12.39
CA HIS A 642 21.47 8.11 -13.35
C HIS A 642 22.88 7.72 -13.79
N ALA A 643 23.70 8.70 -14.17
CA ALA A 643 25.07 8.47 -14.63
C ALA A 643 25.95 7.83 -13.53
N SER A 644 25.88 8.34 -12.29
CA SER A 644 26.62 7.79 -11.14
C SER A 644 26.20 6.34 -10.85
N ARG A 645 24.89 6.08 -10.86
CA ARG A 645 24.34 4.75 -10.59
C ARG A 645 24.73 3.71 -11.65
N GLU A 646 24.66 4.08 -12.93
CA GLU A 646 25.06 3.19 -14.04
C GLU A 646 26.56 2.96 -14.06
N ALA A 647 27.39 3.94 -13.66
CA ALA A 647 28.83 3.77 -13.51
C ALA A 647 29.17 2.71 -12.44
N LEU A 648 28.58 2.81 -11.22
CA LEU A 648 28.79 1.81 -10.18
C LEU A 648 28.27 0.43 -10.62
N ARG A 649 27.08 0.37 -11.23
CA ARG A 649 26.46 -0.86 -11.70
C ARG A 649 27.32 -1.57 -12.73
N SER A 650 27.88 -0.83 -13.69
CA SER A 650 28.80 -1.35 -14.71
C SER A 650 30.13 -1.82 -14.09
N ALA A 651 30.71 -1.06 -13.17
CA ALA A 651 31.94 -1.44 -12.46
C ALA A 651 31.77 -2.74 -11.64
N VAL A 652 30.67 -2.87 -10.90
CA VAL A 652 30.33 -4.10 -10.16
C VAL A 652 30.16 -5.28 -11.10
N GLY A 653 29.40 -5.12 -12.19
CA GLY A 653 29.18 -6.16 -13.20
C GLY A 653 30.47 -6.66 -13.86
N ALA A 654 31.38 -5.75 -14.17
CA ALA A 654 32.70 -6.08 -14.75
C ALA A 654 33.62 -6.76 -13.71
N ALA A 655 33.68 -6.22 -12.49
CA ALA A 655 34.58 -6.73 -11.44
C ALA A 655 34.17 -8.09 -10.88
N LEU A 656 32.88 -8.39 -10.85
CA LEU A 656 32.32 -9.65 -10.31
C LEU A 656 31.87 -10.62 -11.42
N ALA A 657 32.35 -10.45 -12.66
CA ALA A 657 31.87 -11.18 -13.84
C ALA A 657 31.98 -12.71 -13.72
N GLU A 658 33.00 -13.22 -13.02
CA GLU A 658 33.21 -14.67 -12.79
C GLU A 658 32.19 -15.19 -11.75
N GLU A 659 32.10 -14.55 -10.58
CA GLU A 659 31.22 -14.98 -9.49
C GLU A 659 29.73 -14.88 -9.91
N LEU A 660 29.36 -13.78 -10.58
CA LEU A 660 28.01 -13.62 -11.15
C LEU A 660 27.72 -14.66 -12.23
N GLY A 661 28.73 -15.03 -13.02
CA GLY A 661 28.60 -16.12 -14.01
C GLY A 661 28.33 -17.48 -13.38
N VAL A 662 28.95 -17.78 -12.23
CA VAL A 662 28.68 -18.98 -11.44
C VAL A 662 27.23 -19.01 -10.95
N VAL A 663 26.73 -17.89 -10.41
CA VAL A 663 25.34 -17.76 -9.95
C VAL A 663 24.37 -17.97 -11.11
N GLN A 664 24.63 -17.34 -12.26
CA GLN A 664 23.78 -17.45 -13.44
C GLN A 664 23.72 -18.89 -14.03
N ALA A 665 24.83 -19.62 -13.93
CA ALA A 665 24.93 -21.01 -14.41
C ALA A 665 24.39 -22.04 -13.40
N ALA A 666 24.37 -21.69 -12.10
CA ALA A 666 23.96 -22.58 -11.04
C ALA A 666 22.46 -22.62 -10.90
N ALA A 667 21.80 -23.53 -11.56
CA ALA A 667 20.46 -24.00 -11.23
C ALA A 667 19.22 -23.23 -11.69
N ALA A 668 18.39 -23.97 -12.34
CA ALA A 668 16.95 -23.74 -12.33
C ALA A 668 16.37 -24.24 -11.00
N ALA A 669 15.71 -23.36 -10.24
CA ALA A 669 14.92 -23.76 -9.06
C ALA A 669 13.55 -24.32 -9.49
N GLY A 670 13.28 -24.42 -10.79
CA GLY A 670 11.99 -24.85 -11.37
C GLY A 670 10.83 -23.99 -10.88
N SER A 671 9.66 -24.59 -10.75
CA SER A 671 8.41 -23.95 -10.30
C SER A 671 8.15 -24.07 -8.78
N ASP A 672 9.14 -24.45 -7.98
CA ASP A 672 9.01 -24.53 -6.51
C ASP A 672 8.81 -23.13 -5.91
N LEU A 673 7.78 -22.97 -5.05
CA LEU A 673 7.42 -21.72 -4.37
C LEU A 673 8.03 -21.59 -2.96
N SER A 674 8.90 -22.50 -2.55
CA SER A 674 9.62 -22.34 -1.28
C SER A 674 10.47 -21.07 -1.26
N SER A 675 10.66 -20.48 -0.07
CA SER A 675 11.50 -19.29 0.10
C SER A 675 12.92 -19.49 -0.42
N ALA A 676 13.47 -20.71 -0.31
CA ALA A 676 14.78 -21.05 -0.84
C ALA A 676 14.82 -20.96 -2.38
N ALA A 677 13.83 -21.54 -3.06
CA ALA A 677 13.73 -21.51 -4.53
C ALA A 677 13.50 -20.09 -5.06
N LYS A 678 12.61 -19.33 -4.45
CA LYS A 678 12.40 -17.90 -4.74
C LYS A 678 13.68 -17.09 -4.58
N GLY A 679 14.44 -17.35 -3.49
CA GLY A 679 15.72 -16.69 -3.26
C GLY A 679 16.76 -16.99 -4.35
N VAL A 680 16.82 -18.22 -4.84
CA VAL A 680 17.71 -18.60 -5.96
C VAL A 680 17.32 -17.84 -7.24
N ARG A 681 16.04 -17.80 -7.61
CA ARG A 681 15.57 -17.03 -8.78
C ARG A 681 15.84 -15.53 -8.62
N ARG A 682 15.61 -14.99 -7.42
CA ARG A 682 15.90 -13.58 -7.11
C ARG A 682 17.38 -13.24 -7.33
N LEU A 683 18.28 -14.03 -6.74
CA LEU A 683 19.73 -13.83 -6.88
C LEU A 683 20.19 -13.99 -8.35
N LYS A 684 19.65 -14.97 -9.05
CA LYS A 684 19.90 -15.17 -10.49
C LYS A 684 19.48 -13.96 -11.33
N GLY A 685 18.30 -13.39 -11.08
CA GLY A 685 17.84 -12.17 -11.76
C GLY A 685 18.75 -10.97 -11.50
N VAL A 686 19.19 -10.77 -10.25
CA VAL A 686 20.16 -9.71 -9.89
C VAL A 686 21.51 -9.92 -10.58
N ALA A 687 22.01 -11.15 -10.59
CA ALA A 687 23.25 -11.50 -11.28
C ALA A 687 23.17 -11.20 -12.79
N LEU A 688 22.06 -11.59 -13.44
CA LEU A 688 21.85 -11.29 -14.87
C LEU A 688 21.85 -9.80 -15.16
N ALA A 689 21.18 -9.01 -14.33
CA ALA A 689 21.11 -7.54 -14.48
C ALA A 689 22.49 -6.88 -14.29
N LEU A 690 23.32 -7.36 -13.34
CA LEU A 690 24.69 -6.87 -13.15
C LEU A 690 25.63 -7.29 -14.27
N ILE A 691 25.54 -8.55 -14.75
CA ILE A 691 26.31 -9.02 -15.93
C ILE A 691 26.00 -8.12 -17.14
N ALA A 692 24.71 -7.85 -17.39
CA ALA A 692 24.30 -7.01 -18.52
C ALA A 692 24.78 -5.55 -18.41
N ALA A 693 24.97 -5.05 -17.20
CA ALA A 693 25.54 -3.73 -16.97
C ALA A 693 27.07 -3.70 -17.22
N GLY A 694 27.78 -4.77 -16.88
CA GLY A 694 29.24 -4.89 -17.09
C GLY A 694 29.62 -5.27 -18.52
N ASP A 695 28.83 -6.11 -19.17
CA ASP A 695 29.01 -6.57 -20.54
C ASP A 695 27.64 -6.73 -21.24
N ARG A 696 27.27 -5.71 -21.99
CA ARG A 696 25.97 -5.65 -22.69
C ARG A 696 25.75 -6.79 -23.66
N THR A 697 26.79 -7.21 -24.39
CA THR A 697 26.71 -8.29 -25.39
C THR A 697 26.48 -9.64 -24.72
N ARG A 698 27.26 -9.96 -23.70
CA ARG A 698 27.10 -11.16 -22.88
C ARG A 698 25.75 -11.15 -22.17
N GLY A 699 25.35 -10.01 -21.60
CA GLY A 699 24.08 -9.83 -20.93
C GLY A 699 22.88 -10.08 -21.84
N ALA A 700 22.88 -9.52 -23.04
CA ALA A 700 21.82 -9.75 -24.04
C ALA A 700 21.69 -11.23 -24.40
N ALA A 701 22.83 -11.91 -24.67
CA ALA A 701 22.83 -13.33 -25.01
C ALA A 701 22.29 -14.21 -23.85
N LEU A 702 22.73 -13.95 -22.62
CA LEU A 702 22.24 -14.67 -21.43
C LEU A 702 20.77 -14.39 -21.14
N ALA A 703 20.33 -13.14 -21.24
CA ALA A 703 18.93 -12.77 -21.03
C ALA A 703 18.02 -13.42 -22.09
N LYS A 704 18.45 -13.43 -23.36
CA LYS A 704 17.69 -14.14 -24.42
C LYS A 704 17.60 -15.63 -24.15
N ALA A 705 18.71 -16.26 -23.78
CA ALA A 705 18.73 -17.68 -23.45
C ALA A 705 17.84 -18.01 -22.24
N GLN A 706 17.86 -17.19 -21.17
CA GLN A 706 16.99 -17.36 -20.01
C GLN A 706 15.51 -17.15 -20.40
N TYR A 707 15.20 -16.12 -21.19
CA TYR A 707 13.84 -15.86 -21.67
C TYR A 707 13.25 -17.06 -22.42
N ASP A 708 14.04 -17.64 -23.33
CA ASP A 708 13.60 -18.77 -24.15
C ASP A 708 13.44 -20.08 -23.36
N ALA A 709 14.28 -20.29 -22.34
CA ALA A 709 14.29 -21.50 -21.53
C ALA A 709 13.38 -21.41 -20.30
N ALA A 710 12.81 -20.24 -19.99
CA ALA A 710 12.05 -20.02 -18.76
C ALA A 710 10.76 -20.86 -18.71
N ASP A 711 10.59 -21.60 -17.64
CA ASP A 711 9.42 -22.40 -17.28
C ASP A 711 8.53 -21.74 -16.21
N ASN A 712 8.91 -20.54 -15.78
CA ASN A 712 8.18 -19.73 -14.82
C ASN A 712 8.23 -18.24 -15.21
N MET A 713 7.26 -17.44 -14.73
CA MET A 713 7.17 -16.00 -15.06
C MET A 713 8.28 -15.18 -14.41
N THR A 714 8.79 -15.54 -13.25
CA THR A 714 9.89 -14.82 -12.59
C THR A 714 11.13 -14.77 -13.47
N ASP A 715 11.58 -15.90 -13.97
CA ASP A 715 12.74 -15.99 -14.87
C ASP A 715 12.47 -15.34 -16.22
N ARG A 716 11.26 -15.52 -16.78
CA ARG A 716 10.87 -14.94 -18.08
C ARG A 716 10.80 -13.43 -18.02
N GLN A 717 10.08 -12.88 -17.04
CA GLN A 717 9.94 -11.44 -16.87
C GLN A 717 11.28 -10.79 -16.47
N GLY A 718 12.07 -11.44 -15.61
CA GLY A 718 13.39 -10.96 -15.23
C GLY A 718 14.35 -10.83 -16.42
N ALA A 719 14.34 -11.81 -17.30
CA ALA A 719 15.10 -11.78 -18.56
C ALA A 719 14.58 -10.68 -19.50
N LEU A 720 13.25 -10.58 -19.67
CA LEU A 720 12.63 -9.54 -20.50
C LEU A 720 12.93 -8.13 -19.97
N ALA A 721 12.95 -7.92 -18.64
CA ALA A 721 13.32 -6.65 -18.05
C ALA A 721 14.75 -6.22 -18.42
N VAL A 722 15.71 -7.16 -18.43
CA VAL A 722 17.07 -6.90 -18.90
C VAL A 722 17.08 -6.56 -20.39
N LEU A 723 16.40 -7.34 -21.22
CA LEU A 723 16.31 -7.09 -22.68
C LEU A 723 15.67 -5.73 -23.00
N THR A 724 14.68 -5.28 -22.25
CA THR A 724 14.03 -3.97 -22.48
C THR A 724 14.95 -2.77 -22.27
N MET A 725 16.01 -2.92 -21.46
CA MET A 725 17.01 -1.87 -21.21
C MET A 725 18.08 -1.82 -22.32
N LEU A 726 18.24 -2.90 -23.09
CA LEU A 726 19.32 -3.03 -24.09
C LEU A 726 18.84 -2.62 -25.47
N ASP A 727 19.79 -2.24 -26.34
CA ASP A 727 19.54 -2.07 -27.76
C ASP A 727 19.77 -3.40 -28.48
N GLY A 728 19.01 -3.66 -29.52
CA GLY A 728 19.20 -4.85 -30.38
C GLY A 728 17.90 -5.49 -30.83
N PRO A 729 17.99 -6.41 -31.81
CA PRO A 729 16.84 -7.15 -32.33
C PRO A 729 16.22 -8.10 -31.29
N GLU A 730 17.01 -8.56 -30.30
CA GLU A 730 16.55 -9.45 -29.23
C GLU A 730 15.46 -8.80 -28.39
N ARG A 731 15.58 -7.49 -28.10
CA ARG A 731 14.56 -6.70 -27.40
C ARG A 731 13.23 -6.72 -28.13
N THR A 732 13.26 -6.38 -29.44
CA THR A 732 12.02 -6.30 -30.24
C THR A 732 11.39 -7.67 -30.39
N ALA A 733 12.20 -8.71 -30.64
CA ALA A 733 11.72 -10.07 -30.76
C ALA A 733 11.09 -10.60 -29.45
N ALA A 734 11.75 -10.37 -28.31
CA ALA A 734 11.24 -10.83 -27.01
C ALA A 734 9.96 -10.08 -26.58
N LEU A 735 9.88 -8.75 -26.79
CA LEU A 735 8.66 -7.98 -26.52
C LEU A 735 7.48 -8.40 -27.39
N GLY A 736 7.73 -8.72 -28.68
CA GLY A 736 6.72 -9.22 -29.61
C GLY A 736 6.25 -10.62 -29.21
N ASP A 737 7.17 -11.55 -28.95
CA ASP A 737 6.83 -12.92 -28.51
C ASP A 737 6.06 -12.91 -27.18
N PHE A 738 6.46 -12.07 -26.22
CA PHE A 738 5.77 -11.95 -24.92
C PHE A 738 4.33 -11.45 -25.12
N TYR A 739 4.13 -10.44 -25.96
CA TYR A 739 2.79 -9.94 -26.28
C TYR A 739 1.94 -11.00 -26.96
N ASP A 740 2.47 -11.65 -28.01
CA ASP A 740 1.73 -12.68 -28.76
C ASP A 740 1.35 -13.89 -27.89
N ARG A 741 2.22 -14.27 -26.95
CA ARG A 741 2.01 -15.37 -26.01
C ARG A 741 0.91 -15.07 -25.00
N TYR A 742 0.85 -13.83 -24.50
CA TYR A 742 0.04 -13.47 -23.33
C TYR A 742 -1.07 -12.44 -23.61
N ARG A 743 -1.34 -12.08 -24.87
CA ARG A 743 -2.36 -11.06 -25.21
C ARG A 743 -3.77 -11.36 -24.70
N GLY A 744 -4.06 -12.62 -24.34
CA GLY A 744 -5.33 -13.04 -23.74
C GLY A 744 -5.39 -12.90 -22.20
N ASP A 745 -4.27 -12.56 -21.53
CA ASP A 745 -4.18 -12.41 -20.10
C ASP A 745 -3.92 -10.94 -19.72
N GLY A 746 -4.94 -10.26 -19.16
CA GLY A 746 -4.88 -8.83 -18.83
C GLY A 746 -3.80 -8.49 -17.83
N LEU A 747 -3.55 -9.36 -16.83
CA LEU A 747 -2.55 -9.15 -15.78
C LEU A 747 -1.11 -9.26 -16.34
N VAL A 748 -0.89 -10.17 -17.29
CA VAL A 748 0.42 -10.30 -17.96
C VAL A 748 0.67 -9.16 -18.93
N ILE A 749 -0.38 -8.69 -19.63
CA ILE A 749 -0.27 -7.50 -20.50
C ILE A 749 0.01 -6.24 -19.69
N ASP A 750 -0.48 -6.12 -18.46
CA ASP A 750 -0.07 -5.03 -17.56
C ASP A 750 1.44 -5.06 -17.29
N LYS A 751 2.05 -6.25 -17.08
CA LYS A 751 3.51 -6.40 -16.96
C LYS A 751 4.25 -5.91 -18.23
N TRP A 752 3.71 -6.24 -19.42
CA TRP A 752 4.28 -5.81 -20.70
C TRP A 752 4.25 -4.28 -20.88
N PHE A 753 3.16 -3.61 -20.48
CA PHE A 753 3.10 -2.14 -20.46
C PHE A 753 4.11 -1.55 -19.45
N ALA A 754 4.14 -2.07 -18.24
CA ALA A 754 4.99 -1.58 -17.15
C ALA A 754 6.49 -1.71 -17.48
N LEU A 755 6.93 -2.84 -18.04
CA LEU A 755 8.32 -3.06 -18.42
C LEU A 755 8.81 -2.04 -19.46
N GLN A 756 7.98 -1.68 -20.42
CA GLN A 756 8.33 -0.71 -21.46
C GLN A 756 8.35 0.72 -20.91
N ALA A 757 7.37 1.08 -20.06
CA ALA A 757 7.30 2.41 -19.46
C ALA A 757 8.39 2.64 -18.40
N GLY A 758 8.79 1.58 -17.70
CA GLY A 758 9.86 1.61 -16.69
C GLY A 758 11.27 1.49 -17.26
N ALA A 759 11.47 1.24 -18.56
CA ALA A 759 12.80 1.09 -19.15
C ALA A 759 13.58 2.42 -19.15
N PRO A 760 14.80 2.51 -18.54
CA PRO A 760 15.60 3.74 -18.51
C PRO A 760 16.29 3.97 -19.86
N ARG A 761 15.53 4.42 -20.85
CA ARG A 761 15.98 4.63 -22.24
C ARG A 761 15.54 6.00 -22.74
N ARG A 762 16.32 6.59 -23.63
CA ARG A 762 16.00 7.90 -24.24
C ARG A 762 14.72 7.91 -25.08
N ASP A 763 14.35 6.74 -25.67
CA ASP A 763 13.16 6.57 -26.51
C ASP A 763 11.90 6.15 -25.69
N THR A 764 12.00 6.00 -24.37
CA THR A 764 10.87 5.50 -23.56
C THR A 764 9.66 6.40 -23.57
N ILE A 765 9.84 7.74 -23.57
CA ILE A 765 8.71 8.66 -23.64
C ILE A 765 7.94 8.55 -24.96
N ASP A 766 8.64 8.40 -26.09
CA ASP A 766 8.01 8.16 -27.39
C ASP A 766 7.26 6.83 -27.42
N ARG A 767 7.84 5.82 -26.73
CA ARG A 767 7.20 4.51 -26.60
C ARG A 767 5.94 4.58 -25.74
N VAL A 768 5.95 5.32 -24.63
CA VAL A 768 4.76 5.52 -23.78
C VAL A 768 3.65 6.22 -24.55
N GLU A 769 3.95 7.27 -25.29
CA GLU A 769 2.96 7.95 -26.16
C GLU A 769 2.37 7.02 -27.21
N ALA A 770 3.20 6.16 -27.83
CA ALA A 770 2.70 5.16 -28.77
C ALA A 770 1.79 4.12 -28.09
N LEU A 771 2.15 3.69 -26.87
CA LEU A 771 1.38 2.72 -26.08
C LEU A 771 0.04 3.26 -25.60
N LEU A 772 -0.11 4.57 -25.38
CA LEU A 772 -1.41 5.19 -25.10
C LEU A 772 -2.42 5.01 -26.25
N GLY A 773 -1.94 4.83 -27.49
CA GLY A 773 -2.76 4.51 -28.66
C GLY A 773 -2.91 3.00 -28.95
N HIS A 774 -2.36 2.13 -28.10
CA HIS A 774 -2.42 0.67 -28.29
C HIS A 774 -3.84 0.13 -28.08
N GLY A 775 -4.25 -0.86 -28.87
CA GLY A 775 -5.61 -1.42 -28.80
C GLY A 775 -6.00 -2.00 -27.44
N ASP A 776 -5.03 -2.50 -26.66
CA ASP A 776 -5.25 -3.05 -25.34
C ASP A 776 -5.10 -2.02 -24.21
N PHE A 777 -4.77 -0.74 -24.52
CA PHE A 777 -4.73 0.30 -23.52
C PHE A 777 -6.13 0.90 -23.27
N THR A 778 -6.48 1.05 -22.01
CA THR A 778 -7.68 1.79 -21.58
C THR A 778 -7.42 2.54 -20.29
N MET A 779 -7.95 3.73 -20.17
CA MET A 779 -7.91 4.54 -18.95
C MET A 779 -8.98 4.13 -17.93
N LYS A 780 -9.98 3.32 -18.34
CA LYS A 780 -11.08 2.89 -17.49
C LYS A 780 -10.67 1.81 -16.50
N ASN A 781 -9.67 1.00 -16.84
CA ASN A 781 -9.15 -0.03 -15.94
C ASN A 781 -7.99 0.53 -15.11
N PRO A 782 -8.12 0.61 -13.76
CA PRO A 782 -7.10 1.18 -12.90
C PRO A 782 -5.74 0.47 -12.98
N ASN A 783 -5.70 -0.86 -13.16
CA ASN A 783 -4.46 -1.63 -13.28
C ASN A 783 -3.70 -1.23 -14.55
N ARG A 784 -4.39 -1.14 -15.68
CA ARG A 784 -3.80 -0.77 -16.97
C ARG A 784 -3.24 0.66 -16.96
N LEU A 785 -3.98 1.61 -16.36
CA LEU A 785 -3.51 2.99 -16.23
C LEU A 785 -2.26 3.06 -15.32
N ARG A 786 -2.26 2.35 -14.18
CA ARG A 786 -1.09 2.29 -13.29
C ARG A 786 0.10 1.61 -13.96
N ALA A 787 -0.12 0.54 -14.73
CA ALA A 787 0.94 -0.18 -15.43
C ALA A 787 1.68 0.71 -16.44
N LEU A 788 0.99 1.58 -17.16
CA LEU A 788 1.62 2.49 -18.11
C LEU A 788 2.03 3.83 -17.46
N ALA A 789 1.07 4.60 -16.94
CA ALA A 789 1.32 5.94 -16.44
C ALA A 789 2.08 5.94 -15.11
N GLY A 790 1.75 5.03 -14.19
CA GLY A 790 2.45 4.89 -12.91
C GLY A 790 3.89 4.44 -13.09
N SER A 791 4.15 3.43 -13.93
CA SER A 791 5.52 2.97 -14.21
C SER A 791 6.36 4.03 -14.93
N PHE A 792 5.75 4.81 -15.83
CA PHE A 792 6.41 5.94 -16.48
C PHE A 792 6.80 7.04 -15.47
N ALA A 793 5.86 7.46 -14.61
CA ALA A 793 6.12 8.47 -13.58
C ALA A 793 7.15 8.01 -12.53
N GLY A 794 7.27 6.68 -12.28
CA GLY A 794 8.31 6.08 -11.45
C GLY A 794 9.70 6.00 -12.09
N ASN A 795 9.80 6.15 -13.41
CA ASN A 795 11.07 6.13 -14.15
C ASN A 795 11.78 7.49 -14.03
N GLN A 796 12.53 7.69 -12.96
CA GLN A 796 13.08 8.99 -12.56
C GLN A 796 13.84 9.71 -13.67
N TRP A 797 14.76 9.01 -14.37
CA TRP A 797 15.57 9.62 -15.39
C TRP A 797 14.78 10.09 -16.63
N VAL A 798 13.80 9.28 -17.07
CA VAL A 798 13.01 9.58 -18.27
C VAL A 798 11.87 10.55 -17.96
N PHE A 799 11.16 10.35 -16.86
CA PHE A 799 10.05 11.22 -16.45
C PHE A 799 10.52 12.66 -16.21
N HIS A 800 11.70 12.82 -15.59
CA HIS A 800 12.29 14.11 -15.28
C HIS A 800 13.25 14.63 -16.36
N GLU A 801 13.12 14.19 -17.64
CA GLU A 801 13.96 14.75 -18.69
C GLU A 801 13.74 16.27 -18.85
N ALA A 802 14.81 17.00 -19.23
CA ALA A 802 14.90 18.46 -19.05
C ALA A 802 13.85 19.27 -19.83
N SER A 803 13.23 18.70 -20.90
CA SER A 803 12.23 19.43 -21.70
C SER A 803 10.87 19.55 -20.98
N GLY A 804 10.65 18.78 -19.91
CA GLY A 804 9.36 18.70 -19.19
C GLY A 804 8.25 18.01 -19.96
N ARG A 805 8.56 17.29 -21.05
CA ARG A 805 7.58 16.53 -21.83
C ARG A 805 6.87 15.49 -20.96
N GLY A 806 7.63 14.82 -20.04
CA GLY A 806 7.08 13.85 -19.10
C GLY A 806 6.02 14.48 -18.18
N TYR A 807 6.25 15.68 -17.69
CA TYR A 807 5.32 16.39 -16.81
C TYR A 807 4.02 16.74 -17.52
N ARG A 808 4.11 17.27 -18.76
CA ARG A 808 2.92 17.58 -19.58
C ARG A 808 2.09 16.33 -19.86
N LEU A 809 2.75 15.24 -20.24
CA LEU A 809 2.09 13.97 -20.53
C LEU A 809 1.32 13.45 -19.30
N LEU A 810 1.95 13.43 -18.14
CA LEU A 810 1.29 13.01 -16.89
C LEU A 810 0.16 13.95 -16.52
N GLY A 811 0.35 15.27 -16.62
CA GLY A 811 -0.70 16.27 -16.33
C GLY A 811 -1.93 16.14 -17.24
N GLU A 812 -1.73 15.81 -18.53
CA GLU A 812 -2.84 15.52 -19.45
C GLU A 812 -3.57 14.23 -19.07
N LEU A 813 -2.84 13.20 -18.66
CA LEU A 813 -3.44 11.93 -18.20
C LEU A 813 -4.24 12.12 -16.91
N ILE A 814 -3.75 12.91 -15.97
CA ILE A 814 -4.47 13.23 -14.71
C ILE A 814 -5.82 13.87 -15.05
N VAL A 815 -5.84 14.93 -15.87
CA VAL A 815 -7.10 15.64 -16.21
C VAL A 815 -8.09 14.72 -16.96
N LYS A 816 -7.59 13.86 -17.86
CA LYS A 816 -8.45 12.89 -18.57
C LYS A 816 -8.98 11.80 -17.65
N ALA A 817 -8.15 11.31 -16.75
CA ALA A 817 -8.52 10.27 -15.78
C ALA A 817 -9.52 10.81 -14.75
N ASP A 818 -9.39 12.07 -14.34
CA ASP A 818 -10.29 12.73 -13.39
C ASP A 818 -11.76 12.71 -13.84
N ALA A 819 -11.99 12.92 -15.12
CA ALA A 819 -13.35 12.84 -15.71
C ALA A 819 -13.94 11.41 -15.72
N ILE A 820 -13.11 10.37 -15.53
CA ILE A 820 -13.52 8.95 -15.52
C ILE A 820 -13.60 8.44 -14.08
N ASN A 821 -12.47 8.58 -13.34
CA ASN A 821 -12.30 8.06 -11.98
C ASN A 821 -11.38 9.01 -11.18
N PRO A 822 -11.96 9.92 -10.38
CA PRO A 822 -11.22 10.91 -9.58
C PRO A 822 -10.17 10.31 -8.64
N GLN A 823 -10.49 9.20 -7.94
CA GLN A 823 -9.58 8.56 -7.00
C GLN A 823 -8.31 8.03 -7.68
N VAL A 824 -8.45 7.45 -8.87
CA VAL A 824 -7.30 6.96 -9.65
C VAL A 824 -6.47 8.13 -10.19
N ALA A 825 -7.13 9.20 -10.63
CA ALA A 825 -6.47 10.41 -11.12
C ALA A 825 -5.65 11.11 -10.01
N ALA A 826 -6.22 11.26 -8.82
CA ALA A 826 -5.56 11.89 -7.67
C ALA A 826 -4.24 11.18 -7.29
N ARG A 827 -4.20 9.85 -7.40
CA ARG A 827 -2.99 9.03 -7.14
C ARG A 827 -1.86 9.22 -8.15
N LEU A 828 -2.12 9.88 -9.28
CA LEU A 828 -1.10 10.24 -10.28
C LEU A 828 -0.47 11.62 -10.01
N VAL A 829 -0.99 12.43 -9.09
CA VAL A 829 -0.51 13.80 -8.81
C VAL A 829 0.83 13.84 -8.04
N PRO A 830 1.08 12.99 -7.01
CA PRO A 830 2.24 13.12 -6.13
C PRO A 830 3.62 13.23 -6.82
N PRO A 831 3.90 12.55 -7.96
CA PRO A 831 5.17 12.74 -8.66
C PRO A 831 5.48 14.19 -9.03
N LEU A 832 4.45 15.00 -9.36
CA LEU A 832 4.59 16.42 -9.65
C LEU A 832 4.74 17.26 -8.36
N GLY A 833 4.18 16.80 -7.24
CA GLY A 833 4.18 17.50 -5.95
C GLY A 833 5.57 17.69 -5.35
N ARG A 834 6.56 16.90 -5.78
CA ARG A 834 7.94 16.94 -5.29
C ARG A 834 8.81 18.04 -5.94
N TRP A 835 8.25 18.95 -6.74
CA TRP A 835 8.94 19.92 -7.57
C TRP A 835 10.03 20.75 -6.85
N ARG A 836 9.86 21.05 -5.55
CA ARG A 836 10.82 21.82 -4.76
C ARG A 836 12.17 21.12 -4.55
N ARG A 837 12.20 19.80 -4.73
CA ARG A 837 13.42 18.98 -4.58
C ARG A 837 14.34 19.02 -5.80
N PHE A 838 13.84 19.49 -6.95
CA PHE A 838 14.56 19.49 -8.23
C PHE A 838 15.23 20.83 -8.51
N GLU A 839 16.18 20.82 -9.42
CA GLU A 839 16.84 22.04 -9.88
C GLU A 839 15.83 23.04 -10.50
N PRO A 840 16.15 24.37 -10.52
CA PRO A 840 15.16 25.41 -10.85
C PRO A 840 14.45 25.27 -12.19
N GLY A 841 15.07 24.63 -13.19
CA GLY A 841 14.49 24.42 -14.51
C GLY A 841 13.33 23.44 -14.46
N ARG A 842 13.57 22.25 -13.93
CA ARG A 842 12.58 21.19 -13.75
C ARG A 842 11.50 21.59 -12.72
N ALA A 843 11.91 22.19 -11.60
CA ALA A 843 10.98 22.69 -10.59
C ALA A 843 9.92 23.64 -11.18
N ARG A 844 10.32 24.59 -12.02
CA ARG A 844 9.41 25.53 -12.68
C ARG A 844 8.43 24.84 -13.63
N LEU A 845 8.90 23.83 -14.39
CA LEU A 845 8.05 23.09 -15.33
C LEU A 845 7.02 22.21 -14.59
N MET A 846 7.42 21.51 -13.53
CA MET A 846 6.53 20.68 -12.69
C MET A 846 5.46 21.54 -12.02
N ARG A 847 5.86 22.68 -11.43
CA ARG A 847 4.96 23.62 -10.79
C ARG A 847 3.93 24.16 -11.79
N ALA A 848 4.36 24.54 -13.01
CA ALA A 848 3.45 25.04 -14.05
C ALA A 848 2.38 24.01 -14.43
N GLU A 849 2.71 22.72 -14.45
CA GLU A 849 1.73 21.65 -14.68
C GLU A 849 0.73 21.51 -13.53
N LEU A 850 1.17 21.60 -12.27
CA LEU A 850 0.25 21.62 -11.12
C LEU A 850 -0.69 22.83 -11.18
N GLU A 851 -0.17 24.04 -11.51
CA GLU A 851 -0.98 25.24 -11.68
C GLU A 851 -2.02 25.06 -12.80
N ARG A 852 -1.64 24.41 -13.90
CA ARG A 852 -2.56 24.08 -15.02
C ARG A 852 -3.65 23.10 -14.61
N ILE A 853 -3.29 22.05 -13.84
CA ILE A 853 -4.26 21.08 -13.32
C ILE A 853 -5.29 21.76 -12.42
N VAL A 854 -4.83 22.55 -11.43
CA VAL A 854 -5.71 23.27 -10.49
C VAL A 854 -6.64 24.26 -11.22
N ALA A 855 -6.18 24.87 -12.32
CA ALA A 855 -6.97 25.80 -13.12
C ALA A 855 -7.99 25.10 -14.06
N THR A 856 -8.04 23.78 -14.11
CA THR A 856 -8.96 23.04 -14.98
C THR A 856 -10.40 23.15 -14.46
N PRO A 857 -11.36 23.65 -15.27
CA PRO A 857 -12.76 23.73 -14.86
C PRO A 857 -13.36 22.33 -14.60
N GLY A 858 -14.15 22.20 -13.53
CA GLY A 858 -14.85 20.96 -13.20
C GLY A 858 -13.95 19.87 -12.62
N LEU A 859 -12.75 20.24 -12.13
CA LEU A 859 -11.84 19.31 -11.44
C LEU A 859 -12.51 18.74 -10.19
N SER A 860 -12.31 17.43 -9.95
CA SER A 860 -12.81 16.75 -8.75
C SER A 860 -12.17 17.30 -7.47
N LYS A 861 -12.83 17.08 -6.32
CA LYS A 861 -12.25 17.38 -5.00
C LYS A 861 -10.96 16.60 -4.75
N ASP A 862 -10.91 15.34 -5.19
CA ASP A 862 -9.77 14.41 -5.05
C ASP A 862 -8.50 15.02 -5.69
N VAL A 863 -8.56 15.32 -6.98
CA VAL A 863 -7.41 15.88 -7.71
C VAL A 863 -7.13 17.32 -7.27
N PHE A 864 -8.16 18.12 -6.99
CA PHE A 864 -7.98 19.49 -6.51
C PHE A 864 -7.20 19.53 -5.20
N GLU A 865 -7.57 18.70 -4.22
CA GLU A 865 -6.86 18.65 -2.93
C GLU A 865 -5.39 18.29 -3.11
N GLN A 866 -5.10 17.21 -3.86
CA GLN A 866 -3.74 16.75 -4.10
C GLN A 866 -2.89 17.79 -4.83
N ALA A 867 -3.42 18.40 -5.88
CA ALA A 867 -2.69 19.37 -6.71
C ALA A 867 -2.50 20.71 -5.99
N SER A 868 -3.54 21.25 -5.34
CA SER A 868 -3.47 22.55 -4.64
C SER A 868 -2.54 22.48 -3.42
N LYS A 869 -2.64 21.44 -2.58
CA LYS A 869 -1.73 21.22 -1.44
C LYS A 869 -0.27 21.02 -1.91
N SER A 870 -0.05 20.42 -3.08
CA SER A 870 1.29 20.27 -3.68
C SER A 870 1.93 21.60 -4.10
N LEU A 871 1.14 22.68 -4.29
CA LEU A 871 1.63 24.01 -4.64
C LEU A 871 2.02 24.86 -3.42
N VAL A 872 1.46 24.60 -2.26
CA VAL A 872 1.75 25.28 -0.97
C VAL A 872 3.04 24.74 -0.36
#